data_c171287a64cdbc5553802a112bf534d2
#
_entry.id   c171287a64cdbc5553802a112bf534d2
#
_cell.length_a   1.000
_cell.length_b   1.000
_cell.length_c   1.000
_cell.angle_alpha   90.00
_cell.angle_beta   90.00
_cell.angle_gamma   90.00
#
_symmetry.space_group_name_H-M   'P 1'
#
loop_
_entity.id
_entity.type
_entity.pdbx_description
1 polymer ?
#
loop_
_entity_poly.entity_id
_entity_poly.type
_entity_poly.pdbx_seq_one_letter_code
_entity_poly.pdbx_strand_id
1 'polypeptide(L)'
;MNRYLIVCLYFFLYSFNSFAQSDLIIDQVIDSTDIDNSDKLIEDLFSISLSDDELNDDTSASDNISGLLNSSMDVFYRTAAYEFSPSFFKVRGLDSENANVLINGINMNKMYNGRPQWSNWGGLNDVLRNQELSNGISPSIYNFGGILGSSNINIRASEYSNGGRITYSSSNRSYTNRLMATYSSGLDDKGWAYSISMGRRWGDEGYQDASFYDSNSLFVSVEKILNGKHSLNLAAIYAPNRRGKSSPNTQEVYDLQNTRYNEYWGWHDGEKRNSRVKRVVEPIVILNHYWTIDNSSSLQTNLGFQFGELGNSRLDYGGGANPSPAYYQGLPSYFLADNDGPDYEGAYLAQENFVNNGQIDWNRIYDANLTNNIANVNAAYVLYEDRSDDTQITLSSIYSKELNENISISSSLNYRNLISENFAEITDMLGSNTGYLNVDSFDNLQYDLQNPNQVVSDGDIFKYNYTMNADELTVFSKILFKYEKLDFFLAGSYTSTQYQREGLFDNEANTGNSLGKGDKIGFIGYGLKSGVTYKISGKHILDFNAAYIQKAPSIRNTFTNSRVNHNVVGSDANGLINNNPISEEKIMAFDANYIFRSSVINGRLTGFYTTIKDANEISFYYADGVVGFQDTREFIQEILQGIDKRYLGLELGIEAQIISSVKLKGAASIGQYTYDNNPYLYLGADNYTAPIGNSNLKDYKLAGGPQRAYSIGFEYRDPNYWWMGLTSNFFTNTYVDISPLTRSQNFYLAQDGLPFSDYNSSIARDLLKQEKFDDYMVVNLIGGKSWKIDDYYIGFFASINNILNQEYKTGGFEQGRNANYHELLEDVNNPKRVFGPKYWYGRGTNYFLNLYFRF
;
A
#
# COMPACT_ATOMS: atom_id res chain seq x y z
N MET A 1 29.89 11.89 22.77
CA MET A 1 28.60 12.32 22.24
C MET A 1 27.78 13.23 23.19
N ASN A 2 27.99 13.20 24.52
CA ASN A 2 27.22 14.03 25.48
C ASN A 2 27.64 15.48 25.65
N ARG A 3 28.72 15.95 25.02
CA ARG A 3 29.19 17.37 25.19
C ARG A 3 28.61 18.32 24.13
N TYR A 4 28.19 17.88 22.98
CA TYR A 4 27.64 18.73 21.92
C TYR A 4 26.14 19.01 22.08
N LEU A 5 25.39 18.11 22.72
CA LEU A 5 23.98 18.32 23.02
C LEU A 5 23.76 19.43 24.06
N ILE A 6 24.68 19.55 25.03
CA ILE A 6 24.62 20.57 26.07
C ILE A 6 24.97 21.98 25.50
N VAL A 7 25.87 22.06 24.53
CA VAL A 7 26.23 23.32 23.87
C VAL A 7 25.09 23.84 22.97
N CYS A 8 24.38 22.98 22.28
CA CYS A 8 23.19 23.37 21.50
C CYS A 8 22.03 23.83 22.40
N LEU A 9 21.83 23.17 23.55
CA LEU A 9 20.81 23.60 24.51
C LEU A 9 21.20 24.97 25.18
N TYR A 10 22.48 25.20 25.44
CA TYR A 10 22.98 26.47 26.00
C TYR A 10 22.89 27.64 25.00
N PHE A 11 23.12 27.39 23.71
CA PHE A 11 22.93 28.42 22.66
C PHE A 11 21.46 28.76 22.46
N PHE A 12 20.55 27.79 22.63
CA PHE A 12 19.10 28.01 22.55
C PHE A 12 18.58 28.81 23.77
N LEU A 13 19.13 28.59 24.96
CA LEU A 13 18.72 29.29 26.19
C LEU A 13 19.33 30.71 26.31
N TYR A 14 20.47 30.97 25.68
CA TYR A 14 21.10 32.30 25.75
C TYR A 14 20.55 33.30 24.74
N SER A 15 19.93 32.88 23.67
CA SER A 15 19.27 33.75 22.70
C SER A 15 17.90 34.30 23.15
N PHE A 16 17.35 33.77 24.26
CA PHE A 16 16.04 34.18 24.77
C PHE A 16 16.06 35.34 25.78
N ASN A 17 17.22 35.81 26.18
CA ASN A 17 17.31 36.83 27.27
C ASN A 17 17.55 38.28 26.83
N SER A 18 17.37 38.63 25.56
CA SER A 18 17.66 40.00 25.12
C SER A 18 16.60 40.71 24.29
N PHE A 19 15.32 40.38 24.47
CA PHE A 19 14.23 41.26 23.96
C PHE A 19 12.97 41.11 24.81
N ALA A 20 12.99 41.80 25.97
CA ALA A 20 11.77 42.16 26.71
C ALA A 20 11.86 43.63 27.04
N GLN A 21 11.23 44.48 26.25
CA GLN A 21 10.54 45.74 26.62
C GLN A 21 10.27 46.59 25.38
N SER A 22 8.99 46.62 24.99
CA SER A 22 8.30 47.87 24.66
C SER A 22 6.79 47.58 24.52
N ASP A 23 6.06 48.09 25.46
CA ASP A 23 4.61 48.21 25.39
C ASP A 23 4.19 49.12 24.25
N LEU A 24 3.38 48.58 23.31
CA LEU A 24 2.49 49.39 22.49
C LEU A 24 1.19 48.63 22.30
N ILE A 25 0.20 49.04 23.04
CA ILE A 25 -1.20 48.67 22.86
C ILE A 25 -1.64 49.19 21.50
N ILE A 26 -1.90 48.32 20.56
CA ILE A 26 -2.76 48.59 19.40
C ILE A 26 -3.88 47.56 19.44
N ASP A 27 -5.03 47.98 19.90
CA ASP A 27 -6.30 47.32 19.65
C ASP A 27 -6.56 47.32 18.12
N GLN A 28 -6.19 46.28 17.45
CA GLN A 28 -6.78 45.93 16.14
C GLN A 28 -7.52 44.63 16.33
N VAL A 29 -8.81 44.71 16.15
CA VAL A 29 -9.70 43.58 15.93
C VAL A 29 -9.12 42.79 14.76
N ILE A 30 -8.43 41.68 15.05
CA ILE A 30 -8.00 40.71 14.05
C ILE A 30 -9.28 40.00 13.61
N ASP A 31 -9.69 40.26 12.38
CA ASP A 31 -10.84 39.63 11.74
C ASP A 31 -10.62 38.12 11.75
N SER A 32 -11.61 37.39 12.28
CA SER A 32 -11.56 35.90 12.41
C SER A 32 -11.36 35.17 11.06
N THR A 33 -11.52 35.88 9.95
CA THR A 33 -11.29 35.37 8.59
C THR A 33 -9.80 35.21 8.24
N ASP A 34 -8.89 35.98 8.84
CA ASP A 34 -7.46 35.88 8.56
C ASP A 34 -6.77 34.70 9.29
N ILE A 35 -7.31 34.29 10.44
CA ILE A 35 -6.84 33.11 11.17
C ILE A 35 -7.28 31.85 10.44
N ASP A 36 -8.51 31.81 9.91
CA ASP A 36 -9.06 30.72 9.13
C ASP A 36 -8.28 30.51 7.81
N ASN A 37 -7.84 31.60 7.17
CA ASN A 37 -7.03 31.55 5.96
C ASN A 37 -5.57 31.12 6.23
N SER A 38 -4.98 31.43 7.40
CA SER A 38 -3.63 30.99 7.74
C SER A 38 -3.61 29.49 8.06
N ASP A 39 -4.65 28.96 8.71
CA ASP A 39 -4.78 27.54 9.00
C ASP A 39 -5.06 26.73 7.72
N LYS A 40 -5.87 27.24 6.79
CA LYS A 40 -6.03 26.66 5.45
C LYS A 40 -4.74 26.68 4.64
N LEU A 41 -3.94 27.74 4.70
CA LEU A 41 -2.65 27.84 4.01
C LEU A 41 -1.62 26.83 4.53
N ILE A 42 -1.69 26.47 5.79
CA ILE A 42 -0.80 25.50 6.44
C ILE A 42 -1.31 24.08 6.23
N GLU A 43 -2.61 23.84 6.28
CA GLU A 43 -3.23 22.57 5.85
C GLU A 43 -2.89 22.28 4.39
N ASP A 44 -2.89 23.29 3.52
CA ASP A 44 -2.44 23.25 2.14
C ASP A 44 -0.96 22.87 1.99
N LEU A 45 -0.10 23.22 2.92
CA LEU A 45 1.31 22.84 2.93
C LEU A 45 1.55 21.40 3.40
N PHE A 46 0.73 20.89 4.31
CA PHE A 46 0.81 19.52 4.83
C PHE A 46 0.19 18.47 3.88
N SER A 47 -0.73 18.86 2.99
CA SER A 47 -1.35 17.95 2.02
C SER A 47 -0.42 17.55 0.85
N ILE A 48 0.85 17.96 0.87
CA ILE A 48 1.78 17.82 -0.26
C ILE A 48 2.43 16.44 -0.32
N SER A 49 2.42 15.67 0.72
CA SER A 49 3.00 14.33 0.68
C SER A 49 1.92 13.25 0.59
N LEU A 50 1.58 12.84 -0.63
CA LEU A 50 1.41 11.41 -0.83
C LEU A 50 2.69 10.78 -0.30
N SER A 51 2.60 9.94 0.70
CA SER A 51 3.80 9.35 1.26
C SER A 51 4.49 8.53 0.17
N ASP A 52 5.81 8.56 0.17
CA ASP A 52 6.61 7.75 -0.74
C ASP A 52 6.30 6.25 -0.61
N ASP A 53 5.70 5.84 0.50
CA ASP A 53 5.28 4.48 0.81
C ASP A 53 4.12 4.01 -0.08
N GLU A 54 3.27 4.93 -0.55
CA GLU A 54 2.20 4.63 -1.53
C GLU A 54 2.74 4.29 -2.91
N LEU A 55 4.00 4.59 -3.17
CA LEU A 55 4.67 4.29 -4.42
C LEU A 55 5.32 2.89 -4.43
N ASN A 56 5.47 2.24 -3.28
CA ASN A 56 6.06 0.90 -3.13
C ASN A 56 4.99 -0.21 -3.03
N ASP A 57 4.10 -0.26 -3.98
CA ASP A 57 2.88 -1.05 -4.01
C ASP A 57 3.05 -2.59 -4.18
N ASP A 58 4.27 -3.12 -4.11
CA ASP A 58 4.53 -4.52 -4.41
C ASP A 58 4.98 -5.40 -3.25
N THR A 59 5.04 -4.85 -2.07
CA THR A 59 5.38 -5.64 -0.90
C THR A 59 4.30 -5.48 0.15
N SER A 60 3.95 -6.55 0.79
CA SER A 60 2.90 -6.69 1.80
C SER A 60 2.88 -5.66 2.94
N ALA A 61 3.85 -4.77 2.98
CA ALA A 61 4.00 -3.75 4.03
C ALA A 61 3.47 -2.36 3.66
N SER A 62 3.11 -2.10 2.40
CA SER A 62 2.94 -0.70 1.91
C SER A 62 1.51 -0.22 1.75
N ASP A 63 0.53 -0.90 2.32
CA ASP A 63 -0.87 -0.49 2.22
C ASP A 63 -1.25 0.60 3.19
N ASN A 64 -0.57 1.71 3.07
CA ASN A 64 -0.77 2.83 3.94
C ASN A 64 -1.97 3.70 3.51
N ILE A 65 -2.94 3.87 4.39
CA ILE A 65 -4.07 4.80 4.21
C ILE A 65 -3.70 6.24 4.57
N SER A 66 -2.41 6.55 4.72
CA SER A 66 -1.93 7.84 5.17
C SER A 66 -2.40 9.01 4.31
N GLY A 67 -2.43 8.84 2.97
CA GLY A 67 -2.94 9.86 2.06
C GLY A 67 -4.40 10.22 2.30
N LEU A 68 -5.24 9.25 2.71
CA LEU A 68 -6.63 9.48 3.07
C LEU A 68 -6.80 10.30 4.35
N LEU A 69 -5.88 10.16 5.28
CA LEU A 69 -6.01 10.72 6.62
C LEU A 69 -5.41 12.12 6.74
N ASN A 70 -4.60 12.55 5.76
CA ASN A 70 -3.94 13.87 5.78
C ASN A 70 -4.92 15.05 5.88
N SER A 71 -6.10 14.93 5.28
CA SER A 71 -7.14 15.98 5.32
C SER A 71 -8.05 15.89 6.55
N SER A 72 -7.83 14.92 7.44
CA SER A 72 -8.65 14.80 8.66
C SER A 72 -8.36 15.92 9.63
N MET A 73 -9.42 16.52 10.19
CA MET A 73 -9.31 17.45 11.32
C MET A 73 -8.95 16.77 12.64
N ASP A 74 -8.97 15.47 12.70
CA ASP A 74 -8.64 14.67 13.87
C ASP A 74 -7.12 14.60 14.09
N VAL A 75 -6.65 14.95 15.28
CA VAL A 75 -5.22 15.01 15.62
C VAL A 75 -4.53 13.67 15.49
N PHE A 76 -5.19 12.58 15.90
CA PHE A 76 -4.62 11.24 15.80
C PHE A 76 -4.44 10.83 14.33
N TYR A 77 -5.47 10.99 13.50
CA TYR A 77 -5.40 10.59 12.09
C TYR A 77 -4.36 11.40 11.32
N ARG A 78 -4.27 12.74 11.56
CA ARG A 78 -3.20 13.56 10.96
C ARG A 78 -1.81 13.09 11.37
N THR A 79 -1.61 12.80 12.66
CA THR A 79 -0.32 12.32 13.16
C THR A 79 0.00 10.95 12.59
N ALA A 80 -0.97 10.04 12.54
CA ALA A 80 -0.79 8.70 11.94
C ALA A 80 -0.39 8.80 10.46
N ALA A 81 -1.03 9.69 9.72
CA ALA A 81 -0.76 9.89 8.30
C ALA A 81 0.63 10.47 8.01
N TYR A 82 1.10 11.39 8.84
CA TYR A 82 2.33 12.12 8.57
C TYR A 82 3.54 11.58 9.34
N GLU A 83 3.38 11.34 10.65
CA GLU A 83 4.50 10.99 11.53
C GLU A 83 4.73 9.48 11.62
N PHE A 84 3.66 8.67 11.54
CA PHE A 84 3.78 7.21 11.67
C PHE A 84 3.92 6.49 10.33
N SER A 85 3.51 7.12 9.24
CA SER A 85 3.56 6.57 7.87
C SER A 85 4.96 6.07 7.46
N PRO A 86 6.08 6.80 7.70
CA PRO A 86 7.41 6.32 7.33
C PRO A 86 7.84 5.01 8.00
N SER A 87 7.15 4.62 9.05
CA SER A 87 7.36 3.35 9.78
C SER A 87 6.36 2.26 9.37
N PHE A 88 5.65 2.44 8.27
CA PHE A 88 4.62 1.50 7.77
C PHE A 88 3.51 1.21 8.80
N PHE A 89 3.24 2.16 9.68
CA PHE A 89 2.16 2.04 10.64
C PHE A 89 0.81 1.95 9.94
N LYS A 90 0.02 0.94 10.30
CA LYS A 90 -1.36 0.76 9.83
C LYS A 90 -2.34 1.17 10.91
N VAL A 91 -3.26 2.06 10.59
CA VAL A 91 -4.33 2.45 11.52
C VAL A 91 -5.14 1.20 11.89
N ARG A 92 -5.23 0.92 13.20
CA ARG A 92 -5.89 -0.27 13.74
C ARG A 92 -5.31 -1.61 13.21
N GLY A 93 -4.12 -1.60 12.60
CA GLY A 93 -3.50 -2.77 11.97
C GLY A 93 -4.15 -3.23 10.67
N LEU A 94 -5.05 -2.44 10.10
CA LEU A 94 -5.85 -2.79 8.93
C LEU A 94 -5.26 -2.23 7.64
N ASP A 95 -5.37 -3.00 6.57
CA ASP A 95 -4.92 -2.60 5.24
C ASP A 95 -5.90 -1.67 4.53
N SER A 96 -5.44 -0.96 3.49
CA SER A 96 -6.21 0.03 2.73
C SER A 96 -7.43 -0.54 2.02
N GLU A 97 -7.53 -1.84 1.81
CA GLU A 97 -8.73 -2.53 1.32
C GLU A 97 -9.95 -2.39 2.25
N ASN A 98 -9.70 -2.01 3.52
CA ASN A 98 -10.73 -1.74 4.52
C ASN A 98 -11.20 -0.29 4.55
N ALA A 99 -10.67 0.56 3.66
CA ALA A 99 -11.10 1.93 3.39
C ALA A 99 -11.54 2.06 1.93
N ASN A 100 -12.43 3.01 1.64
CA ASN A 100 -12.82 3.32 0.26
C ASN A 100 -12.32 4.69 -0.15
N VAL A 101 -11.73 4.78 -1.34
CA VAL A 101 -11.35 6.03 -1.99
C VAL A 101 -12.27 6.28 -3.16
N LEU A 102 -12.92 7.45 -3.17
CA LEU A 102 -13.74 7.89 -4.27
C LEU A 102 -13.16 9.15 -4.88
N ILE A 103 -13.34 9.32 -6.19
CA ILE A 103 -13.11 10.57 -6.90
C ILE A 103 -14.46 10.97 -7.53
N ASN A 104 -15.02 12.12 -7.11
CA ASN A 104 -16.35 12.57 -7.52
C ASN A 104 -17.42 11.47 -7.42
N GLY A 105 -17.40 10.64 -6.37
CA GLY A 105 -18.36 9.56 -6.16
C GLY A 105 -18.11 8.28 -6.95
N ILE A 106 -17.01 8.16 -7.69
CA ILE A 106 -16.56 6.93 -8.37
C ILE A 106 -15.54 6.21 -7.48
N ASN A 107 -15.77 4.94 -7.19
CA ASN A 107 -14.88 4.10 -6.37
C ASN A 107 -13.59 3.76 -7.13
N MET A 108 -12.44 4.11 -6.54
CA MET A 108 -11.09 3.93 -7.12
C MET A 108 -10.37 2.67 -6.60
N ASN A 109 -10.93 1.94 -5.64
CA ASN A 109 -10.33 0.68 -5.20
C ASN A 109 -10.39 -0.36 -6.33
N LYS A 110 -9.26 -0.98 -6.65
CA LYS A 110 -9.16 -2.03 -7.67
C LYS A 110 -9.97 -3.27 -7.27
N MET A 111 -10.72 -3.86 -8.19
CA MET A 111 -11.45 -5.12 -7.93
C MET A 111 -10.51 -6.29 -7.72
N TYR A 112 -9.29 -6.23 -8.28
CA TYR A 112 -8.29 -7.28 -8.16
C TYR A 112 -7.88 -7.56 -6.70
N ASN A 113 -7.60 -6.51 -5.91
CA ASN A 113 -7.08 -6.64 -4.53
C ASN A 113 -7.81 -5.79 -3.48
N GLY A 114 -8.86 -5.05 -3.86
CA GLY A 114 -9.60 -4.19 -2.95
C GLY A 114 -8.92 -2.86 -2.60
N ARG A 115 -7.75 -2.54 -3.16
CA ARG A 115 -6.91 -1.40 -2.77
C ARG A 115 -6.90 -0.30 -3.83
N PRO A 116 -6.79 0.99 -3.45
CA PRO A 116 -6.62 2.05 -4.42
C PRO A 116 -5.22 2.03 -5.05
N GLN A 117 -5.13 2.24 -6.36
CA GLN A 117 -3.87 2.43 -7.07
C GLN A 117 -3.48 3.92 -7.05
N TRP A 118 -2.86 4.37 -5.97
CA TRP A 118 -2.53 5.78 -5.71
C TRP A 118 -1.70 6.46 -6.81
N SER A 119 -0.86 5.70 -7.51
CA SER A 119 -0.03 6.25 -8.59
C SER A 119 -0.84 6.77 -9.78
N ASN A 120 -2.11 6.34 -9.94
CA ASN A 120 -2.99 6.76 -11.05
C ASN A 120 -3.34 8.26 -11.00
N TRP A 121 -3.22 8.91 -9.84
CA TRP A 121 -3.38 10.35 -9.66
C TRP A 121 -2.18 10.99 -8.94
N GLY A 122 -1.07 10.28 -8.88
CA GLY A 122 0.14 10.74 -8.23
C GLY A 122 0.71 12.02 -8.89
N GLY A 123 1.19 12.94 -8.06
CA GLY A 123 1.78 14.21 -8.53
C GLY A 123 0.81 15.36 -8.76
N LEU A 124 -0.48 15.16 -8.49
CA LEU A 124 -1.57 16.13 -8.69
C LEU A 124 -2.10 16.72 -7.39
N ASN A 125 -1.28 16.80 -6.37
CA ASN A 125 -1.67 17.16 -5.00
C ASN A 125 -2.49 18.46 -4.89
N ASP A 126 -2.25 19.46 -5.74
CA ASP A 126 -2.97 20.74 -5.67
C ASP A 126 -4.47 20.61 -6.00
N VAL A 127 -4.83 19.65 -6.87
CA VAL A 127 -6.21 19.43 -7.28
C VAL A 127 -6.91 18.31 -6.51
N LEU A 128 -6.18 17.56 -5.67
CA LEU A 128 -6.73 16.45 -4.87
C LEU A 128 -7.00 16.83 -3.40
N ARG A 129 -6.94 18.13 -3.06
CA ARG A 129 -7.06 18.60 -1.67
C ARG A 129 -8.47 18.63 -1.12
N ASN A 130 -9.45 18.85 -1.99
CA ASN A 130 -10.84 18.89 -1.57
C ASN A 130 -11.32 17.48 -1.26
N GLN A 131 -11.19 17.07 -0.01
CA GLN A 131 -11.55 15.71 0.43
C GLN A 131 -12.67 15.77 1.47
N GLU A 132 -13.66 14.92 1.28
CA GLU A 132 -14.72 14.69 2.24
C GLU A 132 -14.50 13.33 2.90
N LEU A 133 -14.15 13.34 4.18
CA LEU A 133 -13.75 12.15 4.94
C LEU A 133 -14.89 11.67 5.83
N SER A 134 -15.14 10.37 5.83
CA SER A 134 -15.81 9.69 6.93
C SER A 134 -14.83 8.73 7.59
N ASN A 135 -14.53 8.95 8.86
CA ASN A 135 -13.54 8.17 9.59
C ASN A 135 -14.18 6.98 10.31
N GLY A 136 -13.43 5.87 10.41
CA GLY A 136 -13.87 4.69 11.15
C GLY A 136 -15.09 4.03 10.54
N ILE A 137 -16.02 3.61 11.40
CA ILE A 137 -17.20 2.83 11.00
C ILE A 137 -18.30 3.69 10.34
N SER A 138 -18.33 5.00 10.58
CA SER A 138 -19.42 5.85 10.09
C SER A 138 -19.45 5.89 8.54
N PRO A 139 -20.61 5.63 7.90
CA PRO A 139 -20.73 5.70 6.45
C PRO A 139 -20.77 7.15 5.96
N SER A 140 -20.22 7.39 4.75
CA SER A 140 -20.32 8.68 4.08
C SER A 140 -21.74 8.94 3.51
N ILE A 141 -21.93 10.05 2.84
CA ILE A 141 -23.15 10.29 2.03
C ILE A 141 -23.07 9.59 0.67
N TYR A 142 -21.87 9.25 0.22
CA TYR A 142 -21.59 8.70 -1.11
C TYR A 142 -21.70 7.17 -1.16
N ASN A 143 -21.26 6.49 -0.08
CA ASN A 143 -21.20 5.03 -0.04
C ASN A 143 -21.29 4.50 1.40
N PHE A 144 -21.45 3.19 1.50
CA PHE A 144 -21.41 2.46 2.78
C PHE A 144 -20.05 2.55 3.47
N GLY A 145 -18.94 2.58 2.70
CA GLY A 145 -17.57 2.65 3.17
C GLY A 145 -17.06 1.37 3.85
N GLY A 146 -15.75 1.30 4.04
CA GLY A 146 -15.09 0.26 4.83
C GLY A 146 -15.18 0.51 6.35
N ILE A 147 -14.50 -0.31 7.14
CA ILE A 147 -14.39 -0.12 8.60
C ILE A 147 -13.34 0.93 9.01
N LEU A 148 -12.49 1.35 8.07
CA LEU A 148 -11.59 2.50 8.21
C LEU A 148 -12.19 3.80 7.63
N GLY A 149 -13.42 3.73 7.11
CA GLY A 149 -14.12 4.87 6.54
C GLY A 149 -14.01 4.97 5.04
N SER A 150 -14.28 6.15 4.53
CA SER A 150 -14.14 6.50 3.10
C SER A 150 -13.71 7.95 2.92
N SER A 151 -13.02 8.21 1.81
CA SER A 151 -12.69 9.55 1.36
C SER A 151 -13.28 9.78 -0.03
N ASN A 152 -13.97 10.89 -0.23
CA ASN A 152 -14.36 11.35 -1.55
C ASN A 152 -13.53 12.58 -1.93
N ILE A 153 -12.70 12.44 -2.95
CA ILE A 153 -11.90 13.53 -3.50
C ILE A 153 -12.78 14.30 -4.47
N ASN A 154 -13.10 15.55 -4.15
CA ASN A 154 -13.91 16.40 -4.99
C ASN A 154 -13.01 17.15 -5.98
N ILE A 155 -13.12 16.77 -7.27
CA ILE A 155 -12.35 17.38 -8.37
C ILE A 155 -13.26 18.20 -9.32
N ARG A 156 -14.39 18.67 -8.82
CA ARG A 156 -15.31 19.51 -9.53
C ARG A 156 -14.69 20.87 -9.81
N ALA A 157 -14.76 21.34 -11.07
CA ALA A 157 -14.03 22.54 -11.49
C ALA A 157 -14.46 23.83 -10.78
N SER A 158 -15.74 23.94 -10.41
CA SER A 158 -16.28 25.11 -9.69
C SER A 158 -15.87 25.20 -8.22
N GLU A 159 -15.34 24.13 -7.64
CA GLU A 159 -14.89 24.08 -6.24
C GLU A 159 -13.47 24.63 -6.05
N TYR A 160 -12.76 24.92 -7.13
CA TYR A 160 -11.44 25.54 -7.07
C TYR A 160 -11.54 27.06 -7.11
N SER A 161 -10.79 27.71 -6.21
CA SER A 161 -10.66 29.18 -6.23
C SER A 161 -9.90 29.64 -7.47
N ASN A 162 -10.25 30.83 -7.98
CA ASN A 162 -9.52 31.44 -9.08
C ASN A 162 -8.06 31.72 -8.69
N GLY A 163 -7.12 31.40 -9.59
CA GLY A 163 -5.70 31.66 -9.41
C GLY A 163 -4.82 30.52 -9.87
N GLY A 164 -3.51 30.71 -9.73
CA GLY A 164 -2.51 29.73 -10.13
C GLY A 164 -1.48 29.46 -9.05
N ARG A 165 -0.82 28.31 -9.18
CA ARG A 165 0.27 27.90 -8.31
C ARG A 165 1.33 27.16 -9.11
N ILE A 166 2.60 27.50 -8.85
CA ILE A 166 3.76 26.76 -9.35
C ILE A 166 4.54 26.28 -8.13
N THR A 167 4.92 25.02 -8.14
CA THR A 167 5.61 24.39 -7.01
C THR A 167 6.81 23.61 -7.51
N TYR A 168 7.96 23.79 -6.88
CA TYR A 168 9.16 22.97 -7.06
C TYR A 168 9.49 22.28 -5.76
N SER A 169 9.77 20.97 -5.80
CA SER A 169 10.18 20.21 -4.62
C SER A 169 11.42 19.39 -4.90
N SER A 170 12.24 19.21 -3.86
CA SER A 170 13.40 18.30 -3.89
C SER A 170 13.41 17.40 -2.66
N SER A 171 13.78 16.14 -2.84
CA SER A 171 13.90 15.16 -1.77
C SER A 171 14.96 14.09 -2.07
N ASN A 172 15.36 13.31 -1.07
CA ASN A 172 16.18 12.12 -1.25
C ASN A 172 15.40 10.81 -0.91
N ARG A 173 14.08 10.84 -1.14
CA ARG A 173 13.19 9.69 -0.84
C ARG A 173 13.01 8.83 -2.09
N SER A 174 11.82 8.87 -2.73
CA SER A 174 11.52 8.11 -3.94
C SER A 174 11.92 8.83 -5.23
N TYR A 175 11.91 10.16 -5.23
CA TYR A 175 12.32 11.00 -6.36
C TYR A 175 13.15 12.18 -5.86
N THR A 176 14.02 12.69 -6.72
CA THR A 176 14.90 13.82 -6.38
C THR A 176 14.23 15.16 -6.63
N ASN A 177 13.45 15.27 -7.70
CA ASN A 177 12.88 16.53 -8.16
C ASN A 177 11.40 16.38 -8.52
N ARG A 178 10.64 17.45 -8.27
CA ARG A 178 9.24 17.58 -8.67
C ARG A 178 8.95 19.01 -9.09
N LEU A 179 8.30 19.18 -10.23
CA LEU A 179 7.73 20.44 -10.68
C LEU A 179 6.24 20.25 -10.89
N MET A 180 5.42 21.17 -10.40
CA MET A 180 3.98 21.16 -10.60
C MET A 180 3.48 22.58 -10.87
N ALA A 181 2.54 22.71 -11.79
CA ALA A 181 1.85 23.94 -12.12
C ALA A 181 0.35 23.69 -12.19
N THR A 182 -0.44 24.51 -11.51
CA THR A 182 -1.89 24.42 -11.46
C THR A 182 -2.51 25.79 -11.72
N TYR A 183 -3.58 25.82 -12.50
CA TYR A 183 -4.40 27.02 -12.71
C TYR A 183 -5.87 26.66 -12.69
N SER A 184 -6.68 27.47 -12.03
CA SER A 184 -8.13 27.34 -11.96
C SER A 184 -8.79 28.68 -12.26
N SER A 185 -9.85 28.68 -13.07
CA SER A 185 -10.55 29.91 -13.46
C SER A 185 -11.52 30.41 -12.39
N GLY A 186 -11.88 29.55 -11.43
CA GLY A 186 -13.10 29.77 -10.66
C GLY A 186 -14.34 29.68 -11.56
N LEU A 187 -15.51 29.91 -10.97
CA LEU A 187 -16.79 29.93 -11.70
C LEU A 187 -17.00 31.33 -12.29
N ASP A 188 -17.20 31.42 -13.60
CA ASP A 188 -17.49 32.68 -14.31
C ASP A 188 -19.02 33.02 -14.32
N ASP A 189 -19.35 34.28 -14.70
CA ASP A 189 -20.74 34.77 -14.78
C ASP A 189 -21.58 33.99 -15.80
N LYS A 190 -20.95 33.29 -16.72
CA LYS A 190 -21.62 32.46 -17.73
C LYS A 190 -21.83 31.02 -17.26
N GLY A 191 -21.39 30.68 -16.03
CA GLY A 191 -21.53 29.37 -15.44
C GLY A 191 -20.47 28.36 -15.95
N TRP A 192 -19.31 28.79 -16.42
CA TRP A 192 -18.19 27.96 -16.74
C TRP A 192 -17.14 28.00 -15.64
N ALA A 193 -16.55 26.84 -15.37
CA ALA A 193 -15.34 26.72 -14.57
C ALA A 193 -14.39 25.70 -15.22
N TYR A 194 -13.07 25.93 -15.11
CA TYR A 194 -12.08 24.96 -15.52
C TYR A 194 -10.86 24.99 -14.60
N SER A 195 -10.23 23.83 -14.43
CA SER A 195 -9.00 23.67 -13.70
C SER A 195 -8.05 22.76 -14.46
N ILE A 196 -6.78 23.14 -14.53
CA ILE A 196 -5.72 22.38 -15.20
C ILE A 196 -4.54 22.27 -14.26
N SER A 197 -3.98 21.08 -14.10
CA SER A 197 -2.75 20.85 -13.35
C SER A 197 -1.80 19.94 -14.14
N MET A 198 -0.53 20.27 -14.12
CA MET A 198 0.53 19.50 -14.75
C MET A 198 1.65 19.27 -13.75
N GLY A 199 2.19 18.05 -13.73
CA GLY A 199 3.27 17.66 -12.84
C GLY A 199 4.35 16.84 -13.54
N ARG A 200 5.58 16.98 -13.08
CA ARG A 200 6.75 16.16 -13.46
C ARG A 200 7.47 15.76 -12.17
N ARG A 201 7.72 14.46 -11.99
CA ARG A 201 8.55 13.92 -10.89
C ARG A 201 9.62 13.04 -11.50
N TRP A 202 10.88 13.24 -11.07
CA TRP A 202 12.00 12.47 -11.61
C TRP A 202 13.15 12.37 -10.61
N GLY A 203 13.91 11.33 -10.76
CA GLY A 203 15.14 11.06 -10.01
C GLY A 203 15.76 9.76 -10.51
N ASP A 204 17.06 9.78 -10.71
CA ASP A 204 17.81 8.59 -11.18
C ASP A 204 17.97 7.57 -10.05
N GLU A 205 17.83 8.04 -8.80
CA GLU A 205 17.92 7.23 -7.60
C GLU A 205 17.08 7.83 -6.48
N GLY A 206 16.39 6.96 -5.73
CA GLY A 206 15.73 7.30 -4.48
C GLY A 206 16.63 7.04 -3.27
N TYR A 207 16.03 6.73 -2.11
CA TYR A 207 16.79 6.36 -0.92
C TYR A 207 17.49 5.01 -1.07
N GLN A 208 16.83 4.03 -1.67
CA GLN A 208 17.40 2.72 -1.99
C GLN A 208 18.18 2.79 -3.31
N ASP A 209 19.28 2.03 -3.41
CA ASP A 209 20.14 2.03 -4.59
C ASP A 209 19.37 1.68 -5.87
N ALA A 210 19.57 2.48 -6.92
CA ALA A 210 18.94 2.36 -8.24
C ALA A 210 17.40 2.27 -8.26
N SER A 211 16.73 2.77 -7.23
CA SER A 211 15.28 2.96 -7.21
C SER A 211 14.93 4.29 -7.89
N PHE A 212 15.07 4.35 -9.23
CA PHE A 212 14.72 5.53 -10.02
C PHE A 212 13.21 5.78 -10.04
N TYR A 213 12.83 7.02 -10.31
CA TYR A 213 11.43 7.43 -10.48
C TYR A 213 11.27 8.37 -11.67
N ASP A 214 10.30 8.10 -12.53
CA ASP A 214 9.96 8.91 -13.69
C ASP A 214 8.43 8.98 -13.83
N SER A 215 7.85 10.19 -13.75
CA SER A 215 6.41 10.37 -13.86
C SER A 215 6.06 11.73 -14.43
N ASN A 216 5.11 11.75 -15.35
CA ASN A 216 4.37 12.93 -15.76
C ASN A 216 2.93 12.83 -15.21
N SER A 217 2.29 13.96 -14.95
CA SER A 217 0.88 13.97 -14.56
C SER A 217 0.15 15.15 -15.19
N LEU A 218 -1.05 14.89 -15.63
CA LEU A 218 -1.97 15.87 -16.23
C LEU A 218 -3.34 15.69 -15.59
N PHE A 219 -3.94 16.79 -15.20
CA PHE A 219 -5.32 16.89 -14.77
C PHE A 219 -6.03 17.99 -15.53
N VAL A 220 -7.26 17.71 -15.96
CA VAL A 220 -8.16 18.70 -16.53
C VAL A 220 -9.56 18.47 -15.97
N SER A 221 -10.20 19.51 -15.48
CA SER A 221 -11.61 19.48 -15.10
C SER A 221 -12.34 20.69 -15.71
N VAL A 222 -13.49 20.46 -16.31
CA VAL A 222 -14.33 21.50 -16.94
C VAL A 222 -15.75 21.31 -16.47
N GLU A 223 -16.35 22.36 -15.96
CA GLU A 223 -17.74 22.35 -15.52
C GLU A 223 -18.58 23.41 -16.24
N LYS A 224 -19.80 23.04 -16.52
CA LYS A 224 -20.83 23.94 -17.02
C LYS A 224 -22.10 23.85 -16.17
N ILE A 225 -22.45 24.96 -15.51
CA ILE A 225 -23.76 25.14 -14.91
C ILE A 225 -24.74 25.49 -16.04
N LEU A 226 -25.67 24.57 -16.33
CA LEU A 226 -26.67 24.73 -17.42
C LEU A 226 -27.77 25.68 -17.01
N ASN A 227 -28.21 25.61 -15.75
CA ASN A 227 -29.22 26.45 -15.12
C ASN A 227 -29.06 26.32 -13.58
N GLY A 228 -29.92 26.98 -12.83
CA GLY A 228 -29.88 26.94 -11.36
C GLY A 228 -30.07 25.55 -10.72
N LYS A 229 -30.34 24.50 -11.52
CA LYS A 229 -30.63 23.14 -11.03
C LYS A 229 -29.69 22.07 -11.58
N HIS A 230 -29.07 22.29 -12.72
CA HIS A 230 -28.26 21.28 -13.40
C HIS A 230 -26.85 21.78 -13.69
N SER A 231 -25.87 20.95 -13.40
CA SER A 231 -24.47 21.16 -13.77
C SER A 231 -23.86 19.86 -14.34
N LEU A 232 -22.97 20.00 -15.32
CA LEU A 232 -22.19 18.91 -15.90
C LEU A 232 -20.71 19.20 -15.67
N ASN A 233 -19.98 18.24 -15.15
CA ASN A 233 -18.52 18.30 -14.96
C ASN A 233 -17.86 17.13 -15.68
N LEU A 234 -16.84 17.42 -16.49
CA LEU A 234 -15.97 16.42 -17.10
C LEU A 234 -14.58 16.58 -16.53
N ALA A 235 -14.05 15.52 -15.92
CA ALA A 235 -12.71 15.49 -15.39
C ALA A 235 -11.88 14.35 -16.00
N ALA A 236 -10.60 14.62 -16.26
CA ALA A 236 -9.66 13.64 -16.79
C ALA A 236 -8.35 13.70 -16.00
N ILE A 237 -7.81 12.53 -15.66
CA ILE A 237 -6.53 12.34 -14.97
C ILE A 237 -5.66 11.41 -15.82
N TYR A 238 -4.42 11.80 -16.05
CA TYR A 238 -3.42 11.00 -16.73
C TYR A 238 -2.07 11.14 -16.02
N ALA A 239 -1.62 10.09 -15.32
CA ALA A 239 -0.42 10.13 -14.49
C ALA A 239 0.51 8.93 -14.75
N PRO A 240 1.03 8.77 -16.00
CA PRO A 240 1.96 7.71 -16.30
C PRO A 240 3.20 7.80 -15.43
N ASN A 241 3.61 6.65 -14.88
CA ASN A 241 4.78 6.59 -14.04
C ASN A 241 5.57 5.30 -14.25
N ARG A 242 6.87 5.39 -13.98
CA ARG A 242 7.82 4.30 -14.11
C ARG A 242 8.81 4.39 -12.95
N ARG A 243 9.07 3.27 -12.26
CA ARG A 243 9.96 3.26 -11.10
C ARG A 243 10.72 1.96 -10.95
N GLY A 244 11.98 2.05 -10.51
CA GLY A 244 12.77 0.89 -10.07
C GLY A 244 12.33 0.43 -8.68
N LYS A 245 12.20 -0.90 -8.50
CA LYS A 245 11.89 -1.50 -7.21
C LYS A 245 13.14 -1.80 -6.41
N SER A 246 12.97 -1.97 -5.10
CA SER A 246 13.98 -2.46 -4.16
C SER A 246 13.61 -3.84 -3.60
N SER A 247 14.61 -4.57 -3.13
CA SER A 247 14.47 -5.92 -2.58
C SER A 247 14.53 -5.96 -1.06
N PRO A 248 13.80 -6.87 -0.40
CA PRO A 248 14.10 -7.29 0.95
C PRO A 248 15.29 -8.27 0.93
N ASN A 249 16.16 -8.20 1.94
CA ASN A 249 17.35 -9.04 2.00
C ASN A 249 17.51 -9.68 3.38
N THR A 250 18.34 -10.74 3.46
CA THR A 250 18.75 -11.33 4.74
C THR A 250 19.65 -10.36 5.51
N GLN A 251 19.78 -10.59 6.82
CA GLN A 251 20.69 -9.78 7.65
C GLN A 251 22.13 -9.87 7.17
N GLU A 252 22.57 -11.05 6.70
CA GLU A 252 23.91 -11.24 6.12
C GLU A 252 24.19 -10.29 4.96
N VAL A 253 23.25 -10.15 4.04
CA VAL A 253 23.37 -9.25 2.88
C VAL A 253 23.51 -7.79 3.32
N TYR A 254 22.72 -7.35 4.31
CA TYR A 254 22.82 -6.01 4.85
C TYR A 254 24.12 -5.76 5.62
N ASP A 255 24.62 -6.77 6.34
CA ASP A 255 25.90 -6.69 7.07
C ASP A 255 27.09 -6.57 6.11
N LEU A 256 27.03 -7.22 4.94
CA LEU A 256 28.06 -7.19 3.92
C LEU A 256 28.07 -5.91 3.09
N GLN A 257 26.90 -5.31 2.89
CA GLN A 257 26.72 -4.10 2.09
C GLN A 257 26.29 -2.91 2.98
N ASN A 258 25.02 -2.63 3.08
CA ASN A 258 24.37 -1.64 3.95
C ASN A 258 22.84 -1.74 3.81
N THR A 259 22.09 -0.99 4.62
CA THR A 259 20.61 -0.98 4.64
C THR A 259 19.97 -0.34 3.41
N ARG A 260 20.74 0.28 2.49
CA ARG A 260 20.26 0.83 1.21
C ARG A 260 20.45 -0.14 0.04
N TYR A 261 21.12 -1.28 0.26
CA TYR A 261 21.41 -2.25 -0.78
C TYR A 261 20.13 -2.77 -1.45
N ASN A 262 20.21 -2.91 -2.78
CA ASN A 262 19.17 -3.42 -3.64
C ASN A 262 19.78 -4.42 -4.64
N GLU A 263 19.31 -5.67 -4.63
CA GLU A 263 19.81 -6.73 -5.52
C GLU A 263 19.34 -6.62 -6.98
N TYR A 264 18.37 -5.76 -7.28
CA TYR A 264 17.68 -5.74 -8.57
C TYR A 264 18.39 -4.94 -9.67
N TRP A 265 19.54 -4.36 -9.43
CA TRP A 265 20.22 -3.52 -10.39
C TRP A 265 21.68 -3.92 -10.62
N GLY A 266 22.24 -3.44 -11.70
CA GLY A 266 23.66 -3.50 -12.03
C GLY A 266 24.06 -2.44 -13.05
N TRP A 267 25.34 -2.31 -13.27
CA TRP A 267 25.89 -1.40 -14.30
C TRP A 267 25.73 -2.02 -15.69
N HIS A 268 25.22 -1.23 -16.64
CA HIS A 268 25.13 -1.57 -18.06
C HIS A 268 25.42 -0.32 -18.88
N ASP A 269 26.46 -0.38 -19.73
CA ASP A 269 26.95 0.74 -20.56
C ASP A 269 27.20 2.04 -19.79
N GLY A 270 27.64 1.94 -18.53
CA GLY A 270 27.94 3.08 -17.66
C GLY A 270 26.72 3.67 -16.94
N GLU A 271 25.53 3.11 -17.15
CA GLU A 271 24.29 3.51 -16.49
C GLU A 271 23.80 2.45 -15.48
N LYS A 272 23.06 2.87 -14.45
CA LYS A 272 22.38 1.97 -13.52
C LYS A 272 21.12 1.40 -14.19
N ARG A 273 21.05 0.06 -14.34
CA ARG A 273 19.90 -0.63 -14.91
C ARG A 273 19.26 -1.52 -13.87
N ASN A 274 17.99 -1.25 -13.54
CA ASN A 274 17.19 -2.05 -12.63
C ASN A 274 16.36 -3.08 -13.42
N SER A 275 16.41 -4.36 -13.02
CA SER A 275 15.67 -5.46 -13.65
C SER A 275 14.21 -5.52 -13.22
N ARG A 276 13.85 -4.87 -12.10
CA ARG A 276 12.52 -4.86 -11.53
C ARG A 276 11.95 -3.45 -11.63
N VAL A 277 11.21 -3.19 -12.67
CA VAL A 277 10.58 -1.89 -12.93
C VAL A 277 9.06 -2.04 -12.89
N LYS A 278 8.39 -1.18 -12.14
CA LYS A 278 6.93 -1.05 -12.21
C LYS A 278 6.58 0.10 -13.16
N ARG A 279 5.72 -0.16 -14.12
CA ARG A 279 5.16 0.82 -15.06
C ARG A 279 3.64 0.88 -14.88
N VAL A 280 3.09 2.07 -14.77
CA VAL A 280 1.65 2.29 -14.63
C VAL A 280 1.22 3.38 -15.59
N VAL A 281 0.27 3.08 -16.45
CA VAL A 281 -0.32 4.00 -17.44
C VAL A 281 -1.84 3.75 -17.46
N GLU A 282 -2.57 4.30 -16.51
CA GLU A 282 -4.01 4.07 -16.36
C GLU A 282 -4.78 5.41 -16.28
N PRO A 283 -5.15 6.02 -17.43
CA PRO A 283 -5.96 7.22 -17.42
C PRO A 283 -7.35 6.99 -16.84
N ILE A 284 -7.89 8.05 -16.23
CA ILE A 284 -9.22 8.08 -15.62
C ILE A 284 -10.01 9.24 -16.23
N VAL A 285 -11.22 8.97 -16.70
CA VAL A 285 -12.15 9.99 -17.20
C VAL A 285 -13.47 9.86 -16.44
N ILE A 286 -13.97 10.97 -15.90
CA ILE A 286 -15.20 11.00 -15.10
C ILE A 286 -16.12 12.09 -15.64
N LEU A 287 -17.35 11.70 -15.97
CA LEU A 287 -18.45 12.60 -16.30
C LEU A 287 -19.45 12.61 -15.15
N ASN A 288 -19.71 13.79 -14.60
CA ASN A 288 -20.65 13.96 -13.50
C ASN A 288 -21.83 14.85 -13.96
N HIS A 289 -23.01 14.45 -13.58
CA HIS A 289 -24.21 15.29 -13.66
C HIS A 289 -24.73 15.56 -12.24
N TYR A 290 -24.76 16.81 -11.84
CA TYR A 290 -25.30 17.26 -10.57
C TYR A 290 -26.70 17.88 -10.81
N TRP A 291 -27.71 17.35 -10.12
CA TRP A 291 -29.07 17.82 -10.20
C TRP A 291 -29.60 18.22 -8.82
N THR A 292 -29.81 19.52 -8.61
CA THR A 292 -30.51 20.06 -7.46
C THR A 292 -32.03 20.00 -7.77
N ILE A 293 -32.68 18.95 -7.26
CA ILE A 293 -34.11 18.70 -7.54
C ILE A 293 -34.94 19.79 -6.89
N ASP A 294 -34.70 20.03 -5.61
CA ASP A 294 -35.26 21.11 -4.81
C ASP A 294 -34.27 21.52 -3.71
N ASN A 295 -34.67 22.44 -2.80
CA ASN A 295 -33.77 22.93 -1.72
C ASN A 295 -33.37 21.85 -0.70
N SER A 296 -34.06 20.72 -0.67
CA SER A 296 -33.84 19.62 0.29
C SER A 296 -33.37 18.34 -0.38
N SER A 297 -33.29 18.28 -1.72
CA SER A 297 -32.94 17.03 -2.41
C SER A 297 -32.05 17.26 -3.62
N SER A 298 -31.06 16.38 -3.76
CA SER A 298 -30.08 16.35 -4.84
C SER A 298 -29.85 14.95 -5.37
N LEU A 299 -29.48 14.87 -6.64
CA LEU A 299 -29.09 13.65 -7.31
C LEU A 299 -27.77 13.91 -8.05
N GLN A 300 -26.75 13.11 -7.78
CA GLN A 300 -25.51 13.11 -8.51
C GLN A 300 -25.42 11.80 -9.31
N THR A 301 -25.22 11.88 -10.63
CA THR A 301 -25.01 10.71 -11.48
C THR A 301 -23.64 10.81 -12.12
N ASN A 302 -22.83 9.76 -11.98
CA ASN A 302 -21.42 9.74 -12.36
C ASN A 302 -21.16 8.55 -13.27
N LEU A 303 -20.44 8.79 -14.35
CA LEU A 303 -19.89 7.77 -15.23
C LEU A 303 -18.36 7.87 -15.18
N GLY A 304 -17.72 6.82 -14.71
CA GLY A 304 -16.27 6.68 -14.68
C GLY A 304 -15.79 5.68 -15.71
N PHE A 305 -14.73 6.03 -16.43
CA PHE A 305 -14.01 5.14 -17.34
C PHE A 305 -12.53 5.18 -17.00
N GLN A 306 -11.98 4.01 -16.64
CA GLN A 306 -10.56 3.81 -16.33
C GLN A 306 -10.06 2.68 -17.24
N PHE A 307 -8.90 2.91 -17.89
CA PHE A 307 -8.33 1.92 -18.79
C PHE A 307 -6.82 2.08 -18.81
N GLY A 308 -6.11 1.03 -19.27
CA GLY A 308 -4.68 1.13 -19.49
C GLY A 308 -3.90 -0.04 -18.92
N GLU A 309 -2.63 0.18 -18.63
CA GLU A 309 -1.59 -0.83 -18.48
C GLU A 309 -0.89 -0.72 -17.12
N LEU A 310 -0.69 -1.87 -16.49
CA LEU A 310 0.18 -2.03 -15.35
C LEU A 310 1.19 -3.13 -15.64
N GLY A 311 2.49 -2.79 -15.73
CA GLY A 311 3.58 -3.71 -16.02
C GLY A 311 4.56 -3.83 -14.85
N ASN A 312 5.05 -5.05 -14.60
CA ASN A 312 6.10 -5.34 -13.63
C ASN A 312 7.20 -6.15 -14.29
N SER A 313 8.38 -5.53 -14.53
CA SER A 313 9.45 -6.23 -15.24
C SER A 313 10.14 -7.28 -14.37
N ARG A 314 10.64 -8.32 -15.04
CA ARG A 314 11.40 -9.43 -14.44
C ARG A 314 12.40 -9.99 -15.43
N LEU A 315 13.54 -10.49 -14.91
CA LEU A 315 14.43 -11.38 -15.65
C LEU A 315 13.87 -12.80 -15.61
N ASP A 316 13.83 -13.44 -16.78
CA ASP A 316 13.64 -14.87 -16.93
C ASP A 316 14.90 -15.52 -17.46
N TYR A 317 15.14 -16.79 -17.07
CA TYR A 317 16.35 -17.51 -17.46
C TYR A 317 16.04 -18.98 -17.73
N GLY A 318 16.03 -19.34 -19.02
CA GLY A 318 15.83 -20.70 -19.52
C GLY A 318 17.16 -21.40 -19.68
N GLY A 319 17.59 -22.18 -18.67
CA GLY A 319 18.86 -22.91 -18.69
C GLY A 319 20.11 -22.09 -18.37
N GLY A 320 19.97 -20.81 -18.05
CA GLY A 320 21.03 -19.94 -17.52
C GLY A 320 21.18 -20.07 -16.00
N ALA A 321 22.31 -19.58 -15.45
CA ALA A 321 22.50 -19.48 -14.01
C ALA A 321 21.64 -18.37 -13.43
N ASN A 322 21.21 -18.51 -12.14
CA ASN A 322 20.44 -17.48 -11.46
C ASN A 322 21.18 -16.13 -11.48
N PRO A 323 20.59 -15.06 -12.03
CA PRO A 323 21.27 -13.77 -12.18
C PRO A 323 21.25 -12.90 -10.91
N SER A 324 20.58 -13.31 -9.83
CA SER A 324 20.53 -12.55 -8.59
C SER A 324 21.90 -12.56 -7.90
N PRO A 325 22.49 -11.40 -7.60
CA PRO A 325 23.75 -11.34 -6.86
C PRO A 325 23.61 -11.84 -5.40
N ALA A 326 22.42 -11.69 -4.81
CA ALA A 326 22.12 -12.19 -3.46
C ALA A 326 21.57 -13.64 -3.45
N TYR A 327 21.78 -14.40 -4.52
CA TYR A 327 21.45 -15.83 -4.54
C TYR A 327 22.27 -16.58 -3.49
N TYR A 328 21.61 -17.36 -2.65
CA TYR A 328 22.23 -17.94 -1.44
C TYR A 328 23.51 -18.75 -1.69
N GLN A 329 23.65 -19.44 -2.83
CA GLN A 329 24.87 -20.19 -3.17
C GLN A 329 26.09 -19.32 -3.45
N GLY A 330 25.91 -18.02 -3.65
CA GLY A 330 26.97 -17.01 -3.79
C GLY A 330 27.33 -16.29 -2.50
N LEU A 331 26.68 -16.60 -1.37
CA LEU A 331 26.89 -15.93 -0.10
C LEU A 331 27.79 -16.75 0.86
N PRO A 332 28.55 -16.12 1.77
CA PRO A 332 29.42 -16.80 2.74
C PRO A 332 28.71 -17.87 3.56
N SER A 333 27.46 -17.64 3.95
CA SER A 333 26.67 -18.58 4.75
C SER A 333 26.52 -19.96 4.11
N TYR A 334 26.41 -20.02 2.79
CA TYR A 334 26.33 -21.28 2.05
C TYR A 334 27.56 -22.15 2.24
N PHE A 335 28.76 -21.58 2.14
CA PHE A 335 30.04 -22.28 2.30
C PHE A 335 30.30 -22.68 3.75
N LEU A 336 29.78 -21.91 4.71
CA LEU A 336 29.89 -22.23 6.14
C LEU A 336 28.93 -23.33 6.59
N ALA A 337 27.87 -23.59 5.80
CA ALA A 337 26.85 -24.61 6.05
C ALA A 337 27.10 -25.92 5.27
N ASP A 338 28.30 -26.13 4.71
CA ASP A 338 28.64 -27.33 3.96
C ASP A 338 28.62 -28.59 4.87
N ASN A 339 27.96 -29.65 4.41
CA ASN A 339 27.81 -30.92 5.15
C ASN A 339 29.13 -31.63 5.42
N ASP A 340 30.16 -31.39 4.62
CA ASP A 340 31.51 -31.91 4.81
C ASP A 340 32.34 -31.08 5.83
N GLY A 341 31.74 -30.03 6.37
CA GLY A 341 32.31 -29.07 7.32
C GLY A 341 32.54 -27.69 6.69
N PRO A 342 32.64 -26.60 7.48
CA PRO A 342 32.73 -25.24 7.00
C PRO A 342 33.89 -25.00 6.03
N ASP A 343 33.60 -24.55 4.80
CA ASP A 343 34.62 -24.10 3.83
C ASP A 343 34.88 -22.59 4.07
N TYR A 344 35.88 -22.31 4.92
CA TYR A 344 36.27 -20.94 5.23
C TYR A 344 36.95 -20.20 4.08
N GLU A 345 37.61 -20.89 3.15
CA GLU A 345 38.22 -20.28 1.96
C GLU A 345 37.12 -19.86 0.97
N GLY A 346 36.18 -20.76 0.67
CA GLY A 346 35.02 -20.49 -0.14
C GLY A 346 34.16 -19.32 0.42
N ALA A 347 33.92 -19.32 1.75
CA ALA A 347 33.19 -18.24 2.42
C ALA A 347 33.92 -16.89 2.31
N TYR A 348 35.25 -16.86 2.46
CA TYR A 348 36.02 -15.64 2.29
C TYR A 348 35.96 -15.10 0.85
N LEU A 349 36.14 -15.98 -0.13
CA LEU A 349 36.08 -15.60 -1.55
C LEU A 349 34.68 -15.12 -1.94
N ALA A 350 33.63 -15.76 -1.42
CA ALA A 350 32.24 -15.33 -1.63
C ALA A 350 32.00 -13.95 -1.02
N GLN A 351 32.51 -13.70 0.20
CA GLN A 351 32.44 -12.39 0.85
C GLN A 351 33.11 -11.29 0.02
N GLU A 352 34.37 -11.50 -0.40
CA GLU A 352 35.14 -10.55 -1.21
C GLU A 352 34.43 -10.28 -2.54
N ASN A 353 33.91 -11.31 -3.20
CA ASN A 353 33.17 -11.16 -4.44
C ASN A 353 31.87 -10.37 -4.23
N PHE A 354 31.08 -10.71 -3.21
CA PHE A 354 29.80 -10.03 -2.96
C PHE A 354 29.98 -8.57 -2.56
N VAL A 355 30.97 -8.25 -1.75
CA VAL A 355 31.27 -6.87 -1.33
C VAL A 355 31.70 -6.01 -2.55
N ASN A 356 32.48 -6.57 -3.47
CA ASN A 356 33.00 -5.83 -4.62
C ASN A 356 32.08 -5.86 -5.85
N ASN A 357 31.29 -6.92 -6.04
CA ASN A 357 30.47 -7.20 -7.24
C ASN A 357 29.04 -7.61 -6.89
N GLY A 358 28.48 -7.08 -5.81
CA GLY A 358 27.14 -7.43 -5.32
C GLY A 358 25.97 -6.85 -6.13
N GLN A 359 26.14 -6.60 -7.43
CA GLN A 359 25.10 -6.12 -8.35
C GLN A 359 24.89 -7.13 -9.48
N ILE A 360 23.78 -6.98 -10.22
CA ILE A 360 23.53 -7.80 -11.41
C ILE A 360 24.64 -7.57 -12.43
N ASP A 361 25.28 -8.66 -12.88
CA ASP A 361 26.24 -8.65 -13.97
C ASP A 361 25.53 -8.71 -15.33
N TRP A 362 25.12 -7.55 -15.83
CA TRP A 362 24.47 -7.43 -17.13
C TRP A 362 25.37 -7.90 -18.28
N ASN A 363 26.69 -7.69 -18.20
CA ASN A 363 27.60 -8.13 -19.24
C ASN A 363 27.58 -9.66 -19.37
N ARG A 364 27.63 -10.39 -18.24
CA ARG A 364 27.52 -11.86 -18.24
C ARG A 364 26.19 -12.33 -18.84
N ILE A 365 25.07 -11.63 -18.59
CA ILE A 365 23.76 -11.95 -19.17
C ILE A 365 23.78 -11.78 -20.68
N TYR A 366 24.30 -10.66 -21.18
CA TYR A 366 24.42 -10.41 -22.63
C TYR A 366 25.38 -11.36 -23.29
N ASP A 367 26.55 -11.65 -22.70
CA ASP A 367 27.57 -12.57 -23.24
C ASP A 367 27.02 -14.01 -23.37
N ALA A 368 26.19 -14.44 -22.43
CA ALA A 368 25.52 -15.75 -22.49
C ALA A 368 24.59 -15.82 -23.72
N ASN A 369 23.76 -14.78 -23.95
CA ASN A 369 22.89 -14.73 -25.12
C ASN A 369 23.65 -14.61 -26.43
N LEU A 370 24.74 -13.83 -26.48
CA LEU A 370 25.61 -13.72 -27.65
C LEU A 370 26.30 -15.08 -27.95
N THR A 371 26.70 -15.81 -26.93
CA THR A 371 27.25 -17.16 -27.09
C THR A 371 26.20 -18.11 -27.68
N ASN A 372 24.95 -18.04 -27.19
CA ASN A 372 23.85 -18.82 -27.72
C ASN A 372 23.53 -18.45 -29.19
N ASN A 373 23.62 -17.17 -29.57
CA ASN A 373 23.48 -16.75 -30.99
C ASN A 373 24.48 -17.43 -31.87
N ILE A 374 25.78 -17.53 -31.46
CA ILE A 374 26.85 -18.19 -32.22
C ILE A 374 26.56 -19.70 -32.36
N ALA A 375 26.05 -20.32 -31.31
CA ALA A 375 25.68 -21.73 -31.29
C ALA A 375 24.35 -22.03 -32.01
N ASN A 376 23.61 -20.99 -32.43
CA ASN A 376 22.24 -21.06 -32.97
C ASN A 376 21.27 -21.77 -32.02
N VAL A 377 21.36 -21.43 -30.70
CA VAL A 377 20.51 -21.93 -29.62
C VAL A 377 19.66 -20.76 -29.09
N ASN A 378 18.48 -21.04 -28.54
CA ASN A 378 17.59 -20.03 -28.00
C ASN A 378 18.23 -19.24 -26.86
N ALA A 379 17.75 -17.99 -26.64
CA ALA A 379 18.23 -17.13 -25.58
C ALA A 379 18.23 -17.82 -24.21
N ALA A 380 19.28 -17.58 -23.42
CA ALA A 380 19.34 -18.04 -22.03
C ALA A 380 18.61 -17.09 -21.06
N TYR A 381 18.55 -15.80 -21.40
CA TYR A 381 17.95 -14.76 -20.56
C TYR A 381 17.08 -13.82 -21.40
N VAL A 382 15.97 -13.40 -20.84
CA VAL A 382 15.13 -12.32 -21.38
C VAL A 382 14.62 -11.43 -20.25
N LEU A 383 14.29 -10.18 -20.57
CA LEU A 383 13.53 -9.29 -19.70
C LEU A 383 12.08 -9.27 -20.19
N TYR A 384 11.14 -9.44 -19.26
CA TYR A 384 9.72 -9.42 -19.58
C TYR A 384 8.93 -8.58 -18.57
N GLU A 385 7.71 -8.23 -18.91
CA GLU A 385 6.73 -7.62 -17.97
C GLU A 385 5.59 -8.58 -17.68
N ASP A 386 5.29 -8.78 -16.38
CA ASP A 386 3.96 -9.24 -15.95
C ASP A 386 2.98 -8.09 -16.17
N ARG A 387 2.03 -8.24 -17.10
CA ARG A 387 1.06 -7.21 -17.51
C ARG A 387 -0.30 -7.46 -16.90
N SER A 388 -0.99 -6.37 -16.56
CA SER A 388 -2.42 -6.33 -16.27
C SER A 388 -2.99 -5.11 -16.95
N ASP A 389 -3.71 -5.31 -18.04
CA ASP A 389 -4.30 -4.26 -18.85
C ASP A 389 -5.80 -4.20 -18.56
N ASP A 390 -6.17 -3.21 -17.75
CA ASP A 390 -7.52 -3.07 -17.22
C ASP A 390 -8.38 -2.16 -18.09
N THR A 391 -9.63 -2.54 -18.29
CA THR A 391 -10.70 -1.67 -18.78
C THR A 391 -11.86 -1.74 -17.79
N GLN A 392 -12.16 -0.63 -17.10
CA GLN A 392 -13.21 -0.57 -16.10
C GLN A 392 -14.20 0.56 -16.41
N ILE A 393 -15.49 0.22 -16.40
CA ILE A 393 -16.60 1.17 -16.45
C ILE A 393 -17.30 1.16 -15.09
N THR A 394 -17.57 2.36 -14.57
CA THR A 394 -18.32 2.53 -13.33
C THR A 394 -19.45 3.50 -13.52
N LEU A 395 -20.68 3.09 -13.17
CA LEU A 395 -21.85 3.95 -13.10
C LEU A 395 -22.26 4.10 -11.64
N SER A 396 -22.34 5.33 -11.15
CA SER A 396 -22.74 5.64 -9.77
C SER A 396 -23.84 6.68 -9.76
N SER A 397 -24.88 6.45 -8.96
CA SER A 397 -25.99 7.40 -8.75
C SER A 397 -26.17 7.59 -7.24
N ILE A 398 -26.07 8.82 -6.76
CA ILE A 398 -26.09 9.20 -5.34
C ILE A 398 -27.23 10.18 -5.12
N TYR A 399 -28.19 9.78 -4.30
CA TYR A 399 -29.35 10.60 -3.94
C TYR A 399 -29.25 11.02 -2.48
N SER A 400 -29.43 12.30 -2.22
CA SER A 400 -29.47 12.86 -0.87
C SER A 400 -30.76 13.68 -0.69
N LYS A 401 -31.41 13.51 0.47
CA LYS A 401 -32.62 14.23 0.81
C LYS A 401 -32.68 14.57 2.30
N GLU A 402 -32.97 15.81 2.58
CA GLU A 402 -33.36 16.26 3.93
C GLU A 402 -34.88 16.18 4.02
N LEU A 403 -35.38 15.21 4.81
CA LEU A 403 -36.86 15.06 5.02
C LEU A 403 -37.41 16.16 5.89
N ASN A 404 -36.64 16.60 6.87
CA ASN A 404 -36.91 17.75 7.75
C ASN A 404 -35.58 18.16 8.40
N GLU A 405 -35.58 19.15 9.29
CA GLU A 405 -34.42 19.68 9.99
C GLU A 405 -33.62 18.61 10.80
N ASN A 406 -34.28 17.51 11.15
CA ASN A 406 -33.71 16.47 11.99
C ASN A 406 -33.37 15.18 11.25
N ILE A 407 -33.92 14.94 10.06
CA ILE A 407 -33.84 13.65 9.39
C ILE A 407 -33.34 13.84 7.96
N SER A 408 -32.23 13.16 7.63
CA SER A 408 -31.71 13.09 6.27
C SER A 408 -31.52 11.64 5.82
N ILE A 409 -31.70 11.42 4.50
CA ILE A 409 -31.49 10.14 3.83
C ILE A 409 -30.43 10.35 2.75
N SER A 410 -29.50 9.40 2.67
CA SER A 410 -28.55 9.29 1.56
C SER A 410 -28.60 7.87 1.02
N SER A 411 -28.70 7.72 -0.29
CA SER A 411 -28.76 6.42 -0.95
C SER A 411 -27.88 6.41 -2.20
N SER A 412 -27.25 5.30 -2.51
CA SER A 412 -26.48 5.16 -3.74
C SER A 412 -26.69 3.82 -4.43
N LEU A 413 -26.62 3.86 -5.76
CA LEU A 413 -26.54 2.70 -6.63
C LEU A 413 -25.21 2.78 -7.37
N ASN A 414 -24.41 1.74 -7.32
CA ASN A 414 -23.10 1.66 -7.98
C ASN A 414 -23.00 0.36 -8.77
N TYR A 415 -22.67 0.47 -10.05
CA TYR A 415 -22.35 -0.67 -10.90
C TYR A 415 -20.94 -0.53 -11.46
N ARG A 416 -20.15 -1.58 -11.37
CA ARG A 416 -18.78 -1.67 -11.88
C ARG A 416 -18.65 -2.90 -12.77
N ASN A 417 -18.04 -2.72 -13.92
CA ASN A 417 -17.64 -3.81 -14.81
C ASN A 417 -16.16 -3.67 -15.12
N LEU A 418 -15.40 -4.73 -14.91
CA LEU A 418 -13.96 -4.83 -15.18
C LEU A 418 -13.71 -5.95 -16.19
N ILE A 419 -12.91 -5.62 -17.19
CA ILE A 419 -12.22 -6.58 -18.06
C ILE A 419 -10.73 -6.34 -17.86
N SER A 420 -10.01 -7.34 -17.38
CA SER A 420 -8.57 -7.28 -17.11
C SER A 420 -7.86 -8.34 -17.93
N GLU A 421 -7.04 -7.91 -18.90
CA GLU A 421 -6.20 -8.79 -19.71
C GLU A 421 -4.85 -8.97 -18.99
N ASN A 422 -4.47 -10.23 -18.73
CA ASN A 422 -3.31 -10.56 -17.93
C ASN A 422 -2.40 -11.51 -18.70
N PHE A 423 -1.15 -11.10 -18.92
CA PHE A 423 -0.18 -11.84 -19.72
C PHE A 423 1.26 -11.52 -19.32
N ALA A 424 2.21 -12.33 -19.78
CA ALA A 424 3.61 -11.99 -19.74
C ALA A 424 4.08 -11.59 -21.15
N GLU A 425 4.76 -10.44 -21.28
CA GLU A 425 5.25 -9.90 -22.56
C GLU A 425 6.76 -9.72 -22.50
N ILE A 426 7.49 -10.24 -23.50
CA ILE A 426 8.93 -9.99 -23.62
C ILE A 426 9.16 -8.53 -24.00
N THR A 427 10.02 -7.86 -23.24
CA THR A 427 10.33 -6.43 -23.42
C THR A 427 11.77 -6.17 -23.84
N ASP A 428 12.66 -7.15 -23.72
CA ASP A 428 14.05 -7.06 -24.16
C ASP A 428 14.68 -8.46 -24.28
N MET A 429 15.19 -8.79 -25.43
CA MET A 429 15.88 -10.03 -25.72
C MET A 429 17.32 -10.10 -25.20
N LEU A 430 17.83 -9.05 -24.55
CA LEU A 430 19.14 -8.96 -23.93
C LEU A 430 20.27 -9.40 -24.87
N GLY A 431 20.24 -8.93 -26.14
CA GLY A 431 21.22 -9.20 -27.15
C GLY A 431 21.03 -10.52 -27.92
N SER A 432 20.00 -11.30 -27.64
CA SER A 432 19.67 -12.49 -28.42
C SER A 432 18.97 -12.13 -29.74
N ASN A 433 19.30 -12.90 -30.80
CA ASN A 433 18.63 -12.87 -32.10
C ASN A 433 18.03 -14.23 -32.50
N THR A 434 18.09 -15.23 -31.61
CA THR A 434 17.60 -16.60 -31.85
C THR A 434 16.25 -16.89 -31.25
N GLY A 435 15.67 -15.88 -30.54
CA GLY A 435 14.40 -16.01 -29.82
C GLY A 435 14.52 -16.73 -28.47
N TYR A 436 13.41 -16.79 -27.74
CA TYR A 436 13.30 -17.47 -26.45
C TYR A 436 12.24 -18.58 -26.50
N LEU A 437 12.48 -19.72 -25.87
CA LEU A 437 11.58 -20.87 -25.93
C LEU A 437 10.45 -20.69 -24.91
N ASN A 438 9.19 -20.74 -25.35
CA ASN A 438 7.99 -20.63 -24.52
C ASN A 438 7.61 -21.97 -23.89
N VAL A 439 8.51 -22.49 -23.04
CA VAL A 439 8.37 -23.77 -22.33
C VAL A 439 8.89 -23.57 -20.90
N ASP A 440 8.28 -24.26 -19.92
CA ASP A 440 8.80 -24.23 -18.57
C ASP A 440 10.23 -24.79 -18.53
N SER A 441 11.16 -24.03 -17.95
CA SER A 441 12.58 -24.38 -17.97
C SER A 441 12.97 -25.44 -16.94
N PHE A 442 12.08 -25.77 -15.99
CA PHE A 442 12.32 -26.79 -14.96
C PHE A 442 11.74 -28.14 -15.38
N ASP A 443 10.45 -28.17 -15.76
CA ASP A 443 9.72 -29.41 -16.07
C ASP A 443 9.58 -29.67 -17.56
N ASN A 444 10.01 -28.77 -18.43
CA ASN A 444 9.84 -28.79 -19.87
C ASN A 444 8.38 -28.89 -20.35
N LEU A 445 7.43 -28.44 -19.52
CA LEU A 445 6.02 -28.39 -19.86
C LEU A 445 5.69 -27.20 -20.75
N GLN A 446 4.80 -27.40 -21.73
CA GLN A 446 4.36 -26.36 -22.64
C GLN A 446 3.47 -25.35 -21.92
N TYR A 447 3.76 -24.05 -22.05
CA TYR A 447 2.86 -23.01 -21.57
C TYR A 447 1.61 -22.89 -22.42
N ASP A 448 1.69 -23.27 -23.73
CA ASP A 448 0.55 -23.29 -24.64
C ASP A 448 0.61 -24.50 -25.60
N LEU A 449 -0.24 -25.49 -25.37
CA LEU A 449 -0.37 -26.67 -26.24
C LEU A 449 -0.93 -26.37 -27.63
N GLN A 450 -1.54 -25.17 -27.83
CA GLN A 450 -1.97 -24.76 -29.16
C GLN A 450 -0.79 -24.37 -30.06
N ASN A 451 0.34 -23.94 -29.45
CA ASN A 451 1.57 -23.54 -30.10
C ASN A 451 2.79 -24.19 -29.45
N PRO A 452 2.94 -25.51 -29.52
CA PRO A 452 4.00 -26.23 -28.82
C PRO A 452 5.39 -25.82 -29.31
N ASN A 453 6.35 -25.70 -28.39
CA ASN A 453 7.73 -25.24 -28.66
C ASN A 453 7.81 -23.89 -29.39
N GLN A 454 6.86 -23.01 -29.14
CA GLN A 454 6.85 -21.66 -29.69
C GLN A 454 8.15 -20.92 -29.31
N VAL A 455 8.80 -20.33 -30.31
CA VAL A 455 9.92 -19.42 -30.08
C VAL A 455 9.41 -18.00 -30.19
N VAL A 456 9.62 -17.23 -29.13
CA VAL A 456 9.10 -15.86 -28.95
C VAL A 456 10.22 -14.83 -28.95
N SER A 457 9.88 -13.59 -29.25
CA SER A 457 10.78 -12.45 -29.36
C SER A 457 10.21 -11.20 -28.69
N ASP A 458 10.86 -10.07 -28.83
CA ASP A 458 10.43 -8.78 -28.29
C ASP A 458 8.99 -8.42 -28.72
N GLY A 459 8.14 -8.10 -27.74
CA GLY A 459 6.71 -7.80 -27.92
C GLY A 459 5.80 -9.02 -27.97
N ASP A 460 6.32 -10.25 -27.95
CA ASP A 460 5.49 -11.44 -27.94
C ASP A 460 5.01 -11.82 -26.52
N ILE A 461 3.79 -12.37 -26.46
CA ILE A 461 3.21 -12.91 -25.23
C ILE A 461 3.70 -14.33 -25.01
N PHE A 462 4.07 -14.68 -23.76
CA PHE A 462 4.56 -15.99 -23.38
C PHE A 462 4.15 -16.35 -21.94
N LYS A 463 4.50 -17.55 -21.47
CA LYS A 463 4.20 -18.09 -20.13
C LYS A 463 2.71 -18.23 -19.84
N TYR A 464 1.95 -17.15 -19.86
CA TYR A 464 0.52 -17.16 -19.58
C TYR A 464 -0.21 -16.03 -20.30
N ASN A 465 -1.47 -16.30 -20.63
CA ASN A 465 -2.38 -15.33 -21.20
C ASN A 465 -3.82 -15.66 -20.77
N TYR A 466 -4.46 -14.73 -20.06
CA TYR A 466 -5.85 -14.89 -19.63
C TYR A 466 -6.55 -13.55 -19.41
N THR A 467 -7.88 -13.57 -19.49
CA THR A 467 -8.74 -12.42 -19.17
C THR A 467 -9.52 -12.70 -17.88
N MET A 468 -9.60 -11.71 -17.01
CA MET A 468 -10.45 -11.73 -15.83
C MET A 468 -11.62 -10.76 -16.03
N ASN A 469 -12.83 -11.28 -15.97
CA ASN A 469 -14.07 -10.53 -16.04
C ASN A 469 -14.69 -10.42 -14.65
N ALA A 470 -15.08 -9.21 -14.25
CA ALA A 470 -15.72 -8.98 -12.97
C ALA A 470 -16.86 -7.96 -13.05
N ASP A 471 -17.98 -8.29 -12.42
CA ASP A 471 -19.15 -7.41 -12.28
C ASP A 471 -19.47 -7.22 -10.80
N GLU A 472 -19.77 -5.98 -10.41
CA GLU A 472 -20.21 -5.65 -9.05
C GLU A 472 -21.37 -4.67 -9.09
N LEU A 473 -22.46 -5.01 -8.41
CA LEU A 473 -23.61 -4.12 -8.20
C LEU A 473 -23.78 -3.89 -6.69
N THR A 474 -23.69 -2.64 -6.27
CA THR A 474 -23.86 -2.25 -4.86
C THR A 474 -25.02 -1.27 -4.69
N VAL A 475 -25.90 -1.55 -3.74
CA VAL A 475 -26.97 -0.64 -3.29
C VAL A 475 -26.70 -0.29 -1.83
N PHE A 476 -26.79 0.99 -1.53
CA PHE A 476 -26.58 1.52 -0.18
C PHE A 476 -27.68 2.50 0.19
N SER A 477 -28.08 2.52 1.46
CA SER A 477 -28.94 3.56 2.02
C SER A 477 -28.58 3.82 3.48
N LYS A 478 -28.61 5.09 3.87
CA LYS A 478 -28.38 5.60 5.22
C LYS A 478 -29.48 6.58 5.60
N ILE A 479 -29.98 6.46 6.81
CA ILE A 479 -30.81 7.46 7.46
C ILE A 479 -30.07 8.02 8.66
N LEU A 480 -30.03 9.33 8.78
CA LEU A 480 -29.37 10.06 9.86
C LEU A 480 -30.41 10.91 10.59
N PHE A 481 -30.42 10.78 11.90
CA PHE A 481 -31.24 11.57 12.80
C PHE A 481 -30.37 12.51 13.61
N LYS A 482 -30.65 13.81 13.57
CA LYS A 482 -29.92 14.87 14.28
C LYS A 482 -30.82 15.59 15.24
N TYR A 483 -30.55 15.46 16.54
CA TYR A 483 -31.22 16.20 17.59
C TYR A 483 -30.23 17.00 18.41
N GLU A 484 -30.71 17.89 19.26
CA GLU A 484 -29.87 18.80 20.06
C GLU A 484 -28.78 18.03 20.82
N LYS A 485 -29.15 16.96 21.53
CA LYS A 485 -28.24 16.17 22.37
C LYS A 485 -27.88 14.77 21.81
N LEU A 486 -28.58 14.31 20.78
CA LEU A 486 -28.45 12.94 20.33
C LEU A 486 -28.52 12.89 18.79
N ASP A 487 -27.43 12.45 18.16
CA ASP A 487 -27.47 12.06 16.76
C ASP A 487 -27.39 10.54 16.69
N PHE A 488 -28.06 9.92 15.72
CA PHE A 488 -27.88 8.51 15.45
C PHE A 488 -28.14 8.21 13.97
N PHE A 489 -27.48 7.19 13.48
CA PHE A 489 -27.68 6.73 12.11
C PHE A 489 -27.90 5.21 12.05
N LEU A 490 -28.59 4.81 10.99
CA LEU A 490 -28.70 3.44 10.54
C LEU A 490 -28.37 3.40 9.05
N ALA A 491 -27.52 2.44 8.64
CA ALA A 491 -27.14 2.28 7.25
C ALA A 491 -27.10 0.79 6.86
N GLY A 492 -27.55 0.50 5.65
CA GLY A 492 -27.54 -0.83 5.08
C GLY A 492 -26.93 -0.84 3.69
N SER A 493 -26.30 -1.94 3.31
CA SER A 493 -25.82 -2.18 1.95
C SER A 493 -26.10 -3.61 1.51
N TYR A 494 -26.25 -3.75 0.19
CA TYR A 494 -26.32 -5.03 -0.50
C TYR A 494 -25.38 -4.98 -1.70
N THR A 495 -24.57 -6.02 -1.90
CA THR A 495 -23.61 -6.11 -3.00
C THR A 495 -23.73 -7.50 -3.65
N SER A 496 -23.82 -7.53 -4.97
CA SER A 496 -23.71 -8.73 -5.79
C SER A 496 -22.43 -8.65 -6.60
N THR A 497 -21.53 -9.62 -6.42
CA THR A 497 -20.24 -9.67 -7.11
C THR A 497 -20.14 -10.96 -7.91
N GLN A 498 -19.60 -10.89 -9.12
CA GLN A 498 -19.38 -12.05 -9.97
C GLN A 498 -18.02 -11.97 -10.64
N TYR A 499 -17.29 -13.10 -10.65
CA TYR A 499 -15.98 -13.24 -11.30
C TYR A 499 -16.01 -14.37 -12.32
N GLN A 500 -15.26 -14.23 -13.41
CA GLN A 500 -15.03 -15.28 -14.40
C GLN A 500 -13.65 -15.12 -15.03
N ARG A 501 -12.86 -16.19 -15.01
CA ARG A 501 -11.61 -16.28 -15.74
C ARG A 501 -11.84 -16.87 -17.14
N GLU A 502 -11.15 -16.32 -18.15
CA GLU A 502 -11.06 -16.87 -19.50
C GLU A 502 -9.59 -17.09 -19.85
N GLY A 503 -9.15 -18.32 -19.96
CA GLY A 503 -7.79 -18.67 -20.38
C GLY A 503 -7.63 -18.60 -21.89
N LEU A 504 -6.56 -18.00 -22.35
CA LEU A 504 -6.21 -17.87 -23.78
C LEU A 504 -5.06 -18.81 -24.18
N PHE A 505 -4.32 -19.36 -23.21
CA PHE A 505 -3.33 -20.42 -23.40
C PHE A 505 -3.85 -21.75 -22.86
N ASP A 506 -3.50 -22.86 -23.53
CA ASP A 506 -3.77 -24.22 -23.09
C ASP A 506 -2.54 -24.77 -22.37
N ASN A 507 -2.47 -24.59 -21.05
CA ASN A 507 -1.34 -24.97 -20.23
C ASN A 507 -1.25 -26.49 -20.06
N GLU A 508 -0.10 -27.08 -20.39
CA GLU A 508 0.09 -28.54 -20.38
C GLU A 508 -0.11 -29.17 -18.98
N ALA A 509 0.38 -28.52 -17.93
CA ALA A 509 0.19 -28.98 -16.56
C ALA A 509 -1.28 -28.96 -16.10
N ASN A 510 -2.13 -28.17 -16.75
CA ASN A 510 -3.54 -27.97 -16.40
C ASN A 510 -4.48 -28.22 -17.59
N THR A 511 -4.17 -29.22 -18.44
CA THR A 511 -4.95 -29.56 -19.63
C THR A 511 -6.42 -29.80 -19.30
N GLY A 512 -7.33 -29.13 -20.03
CA GLY A 512 -8.78 -29.22 -19.82
C GLY A 512 -9.32 -28.31 -18.69
N ASN A 513 -8.44 -27.61 -17.97
CA ASN A 513 -8.82 -26.67 -16.90
C ASN A 513 -8.09 -25.30 -17.03
N SER A 514 -7.52 -25.01 -18.17
CA SER A 514 -6.75 -23.77 -18.42
C SER A 514 -7.34 -22.91 -19.52
N LEU A 515 -7.73 -23.49 -20.65
CA LEU A 515 -8.21 -22.82 -21.86
C LEU A 515 -9.72 -22.52 -21.81
N GLY A 516 -10.12 -21.37 -22.40
CA GLY A 516 -11.51 -20.96 -22.53
C GLY A 516 -12.09 -20.38 -21.24
N LYS A 517 -13.43 -20.33 -21.16
CA LYS A 517 -14.14 -19.73 -20.03
C LYS A 517 -14.32 -20.74 -18.90
N GLY A 518 -13.79 -20.41 -17.74
CA GLY A 518 -14.11 -21.10 -16.49
C GLY A 518 -15.52 -20.77 -15.98
N ASP A 519 -15.92 -21.40 -14.89
CA ASP A 519 -17.19 -21.14 -14.24
C ASP A 519 -17.31 -19.71 -13.72
N LYS A 520 -18.54 -19.19 -13.69
CA LYS A 520 -18.84 -17.93 -13.04
C LYS A 520 -18.97 -18.14 -11.54
N ILE A 521 -18.18 -17.41 -10.77
CA ILE A 521 -18.19 -17.45 -9.31
C ILE A 521 -18.92 -16.23 -8.79
N GLY A 522 -20.02 -16.46 -8.05
CA GLY A 522 -20.88 -15.39 -7.53
C GLY A 522 -20.83 -15.30 -6.02
N PHE A 523 -20.84 -14.07 -5.48
CA PHE A 523 -20.88 -13.77 -4.06
C PHE A 523 -21.99 -12.77 -3.75
N ILE A 524 -22.58 -12.89 -2.56
CA ILE A 524 -23.58 -11.94 -2.05
C ILE A 524 -23.05 -11.30 -0.78
N GLY A 525 -22.81 -10.00 -0.83
CA GLY A 525 -22.44 -9.20 0.30
C GLY A 525 -23.62 -8.42 0.88
N TYR A 526 -23.61 -8.25 2.18
CA TYR A 526 -24.52 -7.31 2.86
C TYR A 526 -23.82 -6.66 4.04
N GLY A 527 -24.24 -5.44 4.33
CA GLY A 527 -23.67 -4.67 5.42
C GLY A 527 -24.73 -3.97 6.25
N LEU A 528 -24.47 -3.88 7.55
CA LEU A 528 -25.26 -3.08 8.47
C LEU A 528 -24.31 -2.23 9.31
N LYS A 529 -24.54 -0.92 9.40
CA LYS A 529 -23.82 -0.01 10.28
C LYS A 529 -24.80 0.82 11.09
N SER A 530 -24.48 1.08 12.35
CA SER A 530 -25.21 1.98 13.21
C SER A 530 -24.25 2.76 14.09
N GLY A 531 -24.65 3.96 14.48
CA GLY A 531 -23.90 4.77 15.40
C GLY A 531 -24.80 5.73 16.19
N VAL A 532 -24.31 6.07 17.38
CA VAL A 532 -24.99 6.99 18.31
C VAL A 532 -23.97 7.97 18.84
N THR A 533 -24.22 9.26 18.63
CA THR A 533 -23.42 10.36 19.15
C THR A 533 -24.20 11.11 20.20
N TYR A 534 -23.75 11.07 21.47
CA TYR A 534 -24.35 11.77 22.59
C TYR A 534 -23.55 13.01 22.96
N LYS A 535 -24.14 14.19 22.79
CA LYS A 535 -23.58 15.50 23.08
C LYS A 535 -23.88 15.86 24.55
N ILE A 536 -23.01 15.41 25.49
CA ILE A 536 -23.15 15.73 26.91
C ILE A 536 -23.18 17.25 27.10
N SER A 537 -22.29 17.94 26.38
CA SER A 537 -22.23 19.40 26.31
C SER A 537 -21.53 19.80 25.00
N GLY A 538 -21.39 21.08 24.69
CA GLY A 538 -20.60 21.57 23.58
C GLY A 538 -19.12 21.18 23.64
N LYS A 539 -18.61 20.76 24.82
CA LYS A 539 -17.21 20.37 25.01
C LYS A 539 -17.00 18.84 25.08
N HIS A 540 -18.00 18.08 25.47
CA HIS A 540 -17.90 16.66 25.75
C HIS A 540 -18.88 15.88 24.90
N ILE A 541 -18.37 15.01 24.06
CA ILE A 541 -19.14 14.18 23.13
C ILE A 541 -18.71 12.72 23.30
N LEU A 542 -19.69 11.82 23.37
CA LEU A 542 -19.50 10.38 23.30
C LEU A 542 -20.08 9.89 21.98
N ASP A 543 -19.34 9.01 21.31
CA ASP A 543 -19.73 8.46 20.02
C ASP A 543 -19.47 6.95 20.03
N PHE A 544 -20.46 6.14 19.65
CA PHE A 544 -20.41 4.69 19.62
C PHE A 544 -20.86 4.21 18.27
N ASN A 545 -20.05 3.36 17.62
CA ASN A 545 -20.35 2.82 16.32
C ASN A 545 -20.20 1.29 16.29
N ALA A 546 -21.02 0.65 15.48
CA ALA A 546 -20.99 -0.78 15.25
C ALA A 546 -21.21 -1.09 13.76
N ALA A 547 -20.53 -2.12 13.27
CA ALA A 547 -20.69 -2.63 11.90
C ALA A 547 -20.68 -4.15 11.87
N TYR A 548 -21.49 -4.70 10.99
CA TYR A 548 -21.39 -6.06 10.46
C TYR A 548 -21.34 -5.99 8.94
N ILE A 549 -20.33 -6.62 8.33
CA ILE A 549 -20.12 -6.60 6.88
C ILE A 549 -19.80 -8.02 6.42
N GLN A 550 -20.53 -8.48 5.42
CA GLN A 550 -20.18 -9.65 4.63
C GLN A 550 -19.81 -9.18 3.24
N LYS A 551 -18.62 -9.54 2.75
CA LYS A 551 -18.11 -9.10 1.44
C LYS A 551 -17.46 -10.24 0.68
N ALA A 552 -17.47 -10.16 -0.66
CA ALA A 552 -16.72 -11.07 -1.52
C ALA A 552 -15.22 -11.02 -1.19
N PRO A 553 -14.49 -12.15 -1.25
CA PRO A 553 -13.05 -12.14 -1.36
C PRO A 553 -12.60 -11.36 -2.60
N SER A 554 -11.42 -10.75 -2.57
CA SER A 554 -10.86 -10.11 -3.77
C SER A 554 -10.56 -11.14 -4.87
N ILE A 555 -10.47 -10.72 -6.14
CA ILE A 555 -10.10 -11.61 -7.24
C ILE A 555 -8.82 -12.36 -6.93
N ARG A 556 -7.80 -11.65 -6.36
CA ARG A 556 -6.51 -12.22 -5.97
C ARG A 556 -6.65 -13.40 -4.99
N ASN A 557 -7.58 -13.31 -4.05
CA ASN A 557 -7.79 -14.30 -3.00
C ASN A 557 -8.93 -15.27 -3.34
N THR A 558 -9.45 -15.25 -4.57
CA THR A 558 -10.48 -16.15 -5.07
C THR A 558 -9.88 -17.27 -5.91
N PHE A 559 -8.99 -16.94 -6.86
CA PHE A 559 -8.38 -17.92 -7.77
C PHE A 559 -7.01 -18.34 -7.24
N THR A 560 -6.80 -19.66 -7.12
CA THR A 560 -5.56 -20.23 -6.56
C THR A 560 -4.34 -19.89 -7.42
N ASN A 561 -4.44 -20.06 -8.74
CA ASN A 561 -3.43 -19.64 -9.71
C ASN A 561 -4.09 -19.24 -11.05
N SER A 562 -4.56 -18.02 -11.12
CA SER A 562 -5.20 -17.50 -12.33
C SER A 562 -4.32 -17.46 -13.58
N ARG A 563 -2.99 -17.60 -13.45
CA ARG A 563 -2.07 -17.66 -14.59
C ARG A 563 -2.24 -18.94 -15.39
N VAL A 564 -2.48 -20.07 -14.75
CA VAL A 564 -2.42 -21.39 -15.39
C VAL A 564 -3.71 -22.19 -15.36
N ASN A 565 -4.68 -21.89 -14.43
CA ASN A 565 -5.91 -22.67 -14.33
C ASN A 565 -7.12 -21.84 -13.86
N HIS A 566 -8.31 -22.48 -13.88
CA HIS A 566 -9.59 -21.92 -13.41
C HIS A 566 -9.87 -22.17 -11.91
N ASN A 567 -8.97 -22.83 -11.20
CA ASN A 567 -9.21 -23.26 -9.83
C ASN A 567 -9.45 -22.09 -8.88
N VAL A 568 -10.42 -22.24 -8.00
CA VAL A 568 -10.72 -21.31 -6.92
C VAL A 568 -10.32 -21.91 -5.58
N VAL A 569 -10.17 -21.08 -4.56
CA VAL A 569 -9.93 -21.52 -3.18
C VAL A 569 -11.02 -22.53 -2.78
N GLY A 570 -10.62 -23.68 -2.22
CA GLY A 570 -11.53 -24.79 -1.91
C GLY A 570 -11.78 -25.77 -3.07
N SER A 571 -11.07 -25.63 -4.20
CA SER A 571 -11.05 -26.64 -5.27
C SER A 571 -9.87 -27.60 -5.11
N ASP A 572 -10.01 -28.82 -5.61
CA ASP A 572 -8.88 -29.72 -5.85
C ASP A 572 -8.09 -29.35 -7.13
N ALA A 573 -7.04 -30.11 -7.44
CA ALA A 573 -6.21 -29.86 -8.63
C ALA A 573 -7.00 -29.95 -9.96
N ASN A 574 -8.11 -30.67 -10.01
CA ASN A 574 -8.96 -30.82 -11.19
C ASN A 574 -10.09 -29.76 -11.26
N GLY A 575 -10.10 -28.79 -10.34
CA GLY A 575 -11.13 -27.74 -10.27
C GLY A 575 -12.44 -28.17 -9.61
N LEU A 576 -12.51 -29.39 -9.06
CA LEU A 576 -13.71 -29.86 -8.35
C LEU A 576 -13.75 -29.23 -6.95
N ILE A 577 -14.87 -28.58 -6.63
CA ILE A 577 -15.06 -27.95 -5.30
C ILE A 577 -15.11 -29.05 -4.24
N ASN A 578 -14.26 -28.93 -3.24
CA ASN A 578 -14.21 -29.84 -2.09
C ASN A 578 -15.33 -29.52 -1.07
N ASN A 579 -15.31 -30.19 0.09
CA ASN A 579 -16.33 -30.02 1.13
C ASN A 579 -16.26 -28.63 1.83
N ASN A 580 -15.28 -27.79 1.53
CA ASN A 580 -15.12 -26.45 2.09
C ASN A 580 -14.95 -25.42 0.97
N PRO A 581 -16.04 -25.04 0.26
CA PRO A 581 -15.98 -24.08 -0.82
C PRO A 581 -15.59 -22.70 -0.29
N ILE A 582 -15.04 -21.86 -1.18
CA ILE A 582 -14.78 -20.45 -0.88
C ILE A 582 -16.06 -19.75 -0.43
N SER A 583 -15.96 -18.92 0.59
CA SER A 583 -17.07 -18.13 1.16
C SER A 583 -16.71 -16.67 1.31
N GLU A 584 -17.73 -15.86 1.56
CA GLU A 584 -17.58 -14.43 1.83
C GLU A 584 -16.88 -14.19 3.18
N GLU A 585 -16.05 -13.17 3.22
CA GLU A 585 -15.45 -12.67 4.46
C GLU A 585 -16.49 -11.98 5.34
N LYS A 586 -16.40 -12.18 6.66
CA LYS A 586 -17.30 -11.60 7.67
C LYS A 586 -16.53 -10.71 8.62
N ILE A 587 -16.94 -9.45 8.69
CA ILE A 587 -16.28 -8.43 9.51
C ILE A 587 -17.27 -7.92 10.56
N MET A 588 -16.86 -7.95 11.83
CA MET A 588 -17.54 -7.25 12.90
C MET A 588 -16.60 -6.19 13.47
N ALA A 589 -17.09 -4.96 13.61
CA ALA A 589 -16.32 -3.86 14.13
C ALA A 589 -17.13 -3.00 15.09
N PHE A 590 -16.48 -2.58 16.18
CA PHE A 590 -17.03 -1.69 17.19
C PHE A 590 -16.01 -0.62 17.51
N ASP A 591 -16.45 0.62 17.68
CA ASP A 591 -15.65 1.67 18.30
C ASP A 591 -16.45 2.54 19.25
N ALA A 592 -15.74 3.04 20.27
CA ALA A 592 -16.24 3.97 21.26
C ALA A 592 -15.29 5.14 21.37
N ASN A 593 -15.79 6.34 21.14
CA ASN A 593 -15.02 7.57 21.08
C ASN A 593 -15.47 8.52 22.19
N TYR A 594 -14.51 9.06 22.94
CA TYR A 594 -14.72 10.24 23.76
C TYR A 594 -13.99 11.41 23.14
N ILE A 595 -14.72 12.47 22.79
CA ILE A 595 -14.21 13.66 22.15
C ILE A 595 -14.34 14.83 23.11
N PHE A 596 -13.22 15.50 23.39
CA PHE A 596 -13.16 16.72 24.17
C PHE A 596 -12.72 17.88 23.31
N ARG A 597 -13.48 18.98 23.36
CA ARG A 597 -13.23 20.21 22.61
C ARG A 597 -13.30 21.43 23.52
N SER A 598 -12.25 22.22 23.55
CA SER A 598 -12.22 23.54 24.18
C SER A 598 -11.36 24.49 23.37
N SER A 599 -11.32 25.77 23.73
CA SER A 599 -10.45 26.76 23.07
C SER A 599 -8.95 26.49 23.27
N VAL A 600 -8.57 25.70 24.27
CA VAL A 600 -7.17 25.42 24.63
C VAL A 600 -6.78 23.99 24.30
N ILE A 601 -7.66 23.02 24.56
CA ILE A 601 -7.34 21.61 24.43
C ILE A 601 -8.42 20.95 23.57
N ASN A 602 -8.00 20.24 22.55
CA ASN A 602 -8.83 19.32 21.77
C ASN A 602 -8.25 17.93 21.85
N GLY A 603 -9.07 16.93 21.98
CA GLY A 603 -8.60 15.56 22.06
C GLY A 603 -9.70 14.53 21.79
N ARG A 604 -9.26 13.33 21.40
CA ARG A 604 -10.10 12.16 21.22
C ARG A 604 -9.40 10.93 21.79
N LEU A 605 -10.17 10.15 22.55
CA LEU A 605 -9.81 8.82 22.98
C LEU A 605 -10.76 7.82 22.32
N THR A 606 -10.24 6.83 21.63
CA THR A 606 -11.02 5.78 20.96
C THR A 606 -10.60 4.43 21.47
N GLY A 607 -11.56 3.60 21.87
CA GLY A 607 -11.39 2.16 22.02
C GLY A 607 -12.01 1.45 20.82
N PHE A 608 -11.34 0.46 20.25
CA PHE A 608 -11.85 -0.29 19.10
C PHE A 608 -11.67 -1.80 19.28
N TYR A 609 -12.58 -2.55 18.66
CA TYR A 609 -12.53 -4.00 18.54
C TYR A 609 -13.04 -4.42 17.17
N THR A 610 -12.24 -5.21 16.42
CA THR A 610 -12.62 -5.70 15.10
C THR A 610 -12.24 -7.17 14.97
N THR A 611 -13.10 -7.96 14.36
CA THR A 611 -12.82 -9.33 13.92
C THR A 611 -13.08 -9.44 12.42
N ILE A 612 -12.18 -10.10 11.71
CA ILE A 612 -12.35 -10.52 10.31
C ILE A 612 -12.33 -12.03 10.34
N LYS A 613 -13.33 -12.68 9.75
CA LYS A 613 -13.47 -14.13 9.70
C LYS A 613 -13.62 -14.64 8.30
N ASP A 614 -13.28 -15.90 8.10
CA ASP A 614 -13.38 -16.60 6.82
C ASP A 614 -12.57 -15.94 5.68
N ALA A 615 -11.48 -15.22 6.01
CA ALA A 615 -10.59 -14.64 5.01
C ALA A 615 -9.72 -15.72 4.34
N ASN A 616 -9.25 -15.43 3.12
CA ASN A 616 -8.34 -16.31 2.38
C ASN A 616 -7.10 -15.52 1.99
N GLU A 617 -5.94 -16.21 1.99
CA GLU A 617 -4.67 -15.64 1.54
C GLU A 617 -3.95 -16.63 0.63
N ILE A 618 -3.34 -16.12 -0.46
CA ILE A 618 -2.60 -16.91 -1.44
C ILE A 618 -1.21 -16.30 -1.59
N SER A 619 -0.18 -17.12 -1.39
CA SER A 619 1.23 -16.75 -1.51
C SER A 619 1.95 -17.69 -2.46
N PHE A 620 3.05 -17.22 -3.04
CA PHE A 620 3.89 -18.00 -3.96
C PHE A 620 5.35 -17.84 -3.54
N TYR A 621 6.04 -18.96 -3.31
CA TYR A 621 7.46 -18.97 -2.95
C TYR A 621 8.11 -20.34 -3.19
N TYR A 622 9.44 -20.41 -3.17
CA TYR A 622 10.18 -21.66 -3.13
C TYR A 622 10.20 -22.21 -1.71
N ALA A 623 9.83 -23.50 -1.57
CA ALA A 623 9.91 -24.24 -0.32
C ALA A 623 10.83 -25.45 -0.47
N ASP A 624 11.54 -25.79 0.60
CA ASP A 624 12.34 -27.01 0.73
C ASP A 624 11.73 -27.85 1.85
N GLY A 625 11.84 -29.17 1.78
CA GLY A 625 11.39 -30.09 2.81
C GLY A 625 9.87 -30.23 2.96
N VAL A 626 9.13 -30.14 1.87
CA VAL A 626 7.66 -30.23 1.87
C VAL A 626 7.19 -31.67 1.78
N VAL A 627 6.36 -32.10 2.74
CA VAL A 627 5.76 -33.45 2.78
C VAL A 627 4.80 -33.66 1.62
N GLY A 628 4.95 -34.81 0.93
CA GLY A 628 4.05 -35.21 -0.15
C GLY A 628 4.43 -34.69 -1.54
N PHE A 629 5.50 -33.92 -1.67
CA PHE A 629 6.07 -33.52 -2.95
C PHE A 629 7.23 -34.43 -3.32
N GLN A 630 7.39 -34.73 -4.62
CA GLN A 630 8.44 -35.65 -5.09
C GLN A 630 9.83 -35.02 -5.03
N ASP A 631 9.91 -33.74 -5.34
CA ASP A 631 11.12 -32.96 -5.23
C ASP A 631 11.20 -32.21 -3.90
N THR A 632 12.41 -32.15 -3.34
CA THR A 632 12.66 -31.44 -2.07
C THR A 632 12.62 -29.93 -2.24
N ARG A 633 12.62 -29.40 -3.48
CA ARG A 633 12.66 -27.99 -3.81
C ARG A 633 11.60 -27.66 -4.86
N GLU A 634 10.52 -27.04 -4.42
CA GLU A 634 9.37 -26.74 -5.27
C GLU A 634 9.01 -25.26 -5.22
N PHE A 635 8.56 -24.70 -6.35
CA PHE A 635 7.85 -23.44 -6.36
C PHE A 635 6.38 -23.69 -6.05
N ILE A 636 5.95 -23.34 -4.84
CA ILE A 636 4.63 -23.66 -4.34
C ILE A 636 3.68 -22.48 -4.30
N GLN A 637 2.41 -22.78 -4.38
CA GLN A 637 1.29 -21.93 -4.01
C GLN A 637 0.87 -22.31 -2.59
N GLU A 638 1.03 -21.42 -1.66
CA GLU A 638 0.50 -21.56 -0.30
C GLU A 638 -0.88 -20.94 -0.24
N ILE A 639 -1.88 -21.74 0.13
CA ILE A 639 -3.27 -21.31 0.21
C ILE A 639 -3.78 -21.51 1.62
N LEU A 640 -4.04 -20.41 2.31
CA LEU A 640 -4.68 -20.39 3.62
C LEU A 640 -6.14 -20.05 3.46
N GLN A 641 -7.00 -20.97 3.92
CA GLN A 641 -8.46 -20.82 3.85
C GLN A 641 -9.08 -20.70 5.25
N GLY A 642 -10.03 -19.79 5.39
CA GLY A 642 -10.77 -19.62 6.63
C GLY A 642 -9.95 -18.98 7.74
N ILE A 643 -9.21 -17.90 7.43
CA ILE A 643 -8.40 -17.17 8.39
C ILE A 643 -9.30 -16.26 9.22
N ASP A 644 -9.22 -16.40 10.55
CA ASP A 644 -9.81 -15.45 11.48
C ASP A 644 -8.72 -14.54 12.06
N LYS A 645 -8.99 -13.23 12.07
CA LYS A 645 -8.11 -12.18 12.60
C LYS A 645 -8.84 -11.33 13.62
N ARG A 646 -8.13 -10.92 14.66
CA ARG A 646 -8.65 -10.07 15.75
C ARG A 646 -7.76 -8.85 15.95
N TYR A 647 -8.43 -7.69 16.03
CA TYR A 647 -7.81 -6.38 16.22
C TYR A 647 -8.47 -5.70 17.39
N LEU A 648 -7.72 -5.28 18.38
CA LEU A 648 -8.23 -4.50 19.50
C LEU A 648 -7.19 -3.46 19.94
N GLY A 649 -7.66 -2.34 20.44
CA GLY A 649 -6.73 -1.32 20.91
C GLY A 649 -7.37 -0.01 21.31
N LEU A 650 -6.48 0.94 21.63
CA LEU A 650 -6.80 2.30 22.01
C LEU A 650 -6.04 3.29 21.12
N GLU A 651 -6.71 4.37 20.74
CA GLU A 651 -6.14 5.50 20.00
C GLU A 651 -6.36 6.77 20.81
N LEU A 652 -5.33 7.59 20.96
CA LEU A 652 -5.38 8.90 21.59
C LEU A 652 -4.81 9.95 20.65
N GLY A 653 -5.54 11.03 20.44
CA GLY A 653 -5.02 12.25 19.83
C GLY A 653 -5.33 13.43 20.73
N ILE A 654 -4.35 14.27 21.04
CA ILE A 654 -4.50 15.46 21.85
C ILE A 654 -3.70 16.62 21.29
N GLU A 655 -4.29 17.78 21.30
CA GLU A 655 -3.66 19.03 20.89
C GLU A 655 -3.96 20.09 21.94
N ALA A 656 -2.94 20.84 22.38
CA ALA A 656 -3.07 21.89 23.38
C ALA A 656 -2.38 23.18 22.92
N GLN A 657 -3.15 24.26 22.82
CA GLN A 657 -2.64 25.60 22.57
C GLN A 657 -2.13 26.18 23.90
N ILE A 658 -0.81 26.17 24.13
CA ILE A 658 -0.19 26.60 25.39
C ILE A 658 -0.15 28.10 25.47
N ILE A 659 0.28 28.74 24.41
CA ILE A 659 0.22 30.19 24.17
C ILE A 659 -0.17 30.40 22.70
N SER A 660 -0.50 31.64 22.30
CA SER A 660 -0.95 31.93 20.91
C SER A 660 0.02 31.42 19.82
N SER A 661 1.31 31.33 20.11
CA SER A 661 2.35 30.91 19.17
C SER A 661 2.86 29.50 19.39
N VAL A 662 2.47 28.77 20.45
CA VAL A 662 2.98 27.43 20.77
C VAL A 662 1.84 26.43 20.98
N LYS A 663 1.90 25.37 20.22
CA LYS A 663 0.98 24.25 20.29
C LYS A 663 1.74 22.96 20.63
N LEU A 664 1.23 22.18 21.56
CA LEU A 664 1.68 20.83 21.85
C LEU A 664 0.74 19.82 21.19
N LYS A 665 1.31 18.76 20.63
CA LYS A 665 0.58 17.67 20.01
C LYS A 665 1.04 16.35 20.62
N GLY A 666 0.11 15.44 20.84
CA GLY A 666 0.38 14.10 21.27
C GLY A 666 -0.54 13.11 20.57
N ALA A 667 0.00 11.97 20.15
CA ALA A 667 -0.79 10.88 19.62
C ALA A 667 -0.25 9.54 20.12
N ALA A 668 -1.13 8.60 20.35
CA ALA A 668 -0.76 7.25 20.73
C ALA A 668 -1.71 6.24 20.12
N SER A 669 -1.18 5.13 19.64
CA SER A 669 -1.91 3.92 19.28
C SER A 669 -1.33 2.75 20.06
N ILE A 670 -2.18 2.02 20.75
CA ILE A 670 -1.82 0.84 21.52
C ILE A 670 -2.69 -0.30 21.01
N GLY A 671 -2.18 -1.06 20.06
CA GLY A 671 -2.88 -2.15 19.42
C GLY A 671 -2.38 -3.53 19.83
N GLN A 672 -3.24 -4.53 19.62
CA GLN A 672 -2.91 -5.94 19.61
C GLN A 672 -3.65 -6.59 18.44
N TYR A 673 -2.89 -7.09 17.47
CA TYR A 673 -3.40 -7.67 16.24
C TYR A 673 -2.89 -9.09 16.12
N THR A 674 -3.81 -10.07 16.06
CA THR A 674 -3.46 -11.50 16.12
C THR A 674 -4.32 -12.32 15.18
N TYR A 675 -3.80 -13.45 14.76
CA TYR A 675 -4.64 -14.55 14.28
C TYR A 675 -5.54 -15.04 15.42
N ASP A 676 -6.80 -15.39 15.12
CA ASP A 676 -7.79 -15.82 16.14
C ASP A 676 -8.18 -17.31 16.00
N ASN A 677 -7.71 -17.97 14.93
CA ASN A 677 -7.90 -19.40 14.70
C ASN A 677 -6.66 -20.06 14.10
N ASN A 678 -6.78 -21.34 13.79
CA ASN A 678 -5.84 -22.16 13.04
C ASN A 678 -6.45 -22.47 11.66
N PRO A 679 -6.18 -21.66 10.62
CA PRO A 679 -6.76 -21.83 9.31
C PRO A 679 -6.29 -23.12 8.63
N TYR A 680 -7.05 -23.56 7.64
CA TYR A 680 -6.68 -24.71 6.83
C TYR A 680 -5.65 -24.32 5.76
N LEU A 681 -4.57 -25.09 5.69
CA LEU A 681 -3.47 -24.92 4.76
C LEU A 681 -3.48 -26.04 3.72
N TYR A 682 -3.41 -25.67 2.45
CA TYR A 682 -3.04 -26.60 1.39
C TYR A 682 -2.03 -25.92 0.45
N LEU A 683 -1.22 -26.75 -0.21
CA LEU A 683 -0.18 -26.31 -1.13
C LEU A 683 -0.54 -26.78 -2.53
N GLY A 684 -0.31 -25.91 -3.50
CA GLY A 684 -0.38 -26.24 -4.91
C GLY A 684 1.02 -26.20 -5.53
N ALA A 685 1.30 -27.11 -6.44
CA ALA A 685 2.34 -27.02 -7.45
C ALA A 685 1.66 -27.01 -8.83
N ASP A 686 2.39 -27.12 -9.93
CA ASP A 686 1.85 -26.90 -11.26
C ASP A 686 0.58 -27.71 -11.61
N ASN A 687 0.55 -28.99 -11.26
CA ASN A 687 -0.58 -29.89 -11.52
C ASN A 687 -1.06 -30.67 -10.29
N TYR A 688 -0.61 -30.30 -9.10
CA TYR A 688 -0.87 -31.04 -7.87
C TYR A 688 -1.28 -30.12 -6.73
N THR A 689 -2.23 -30.56 -5.92
CA THR A 689 -2.65 -29.88 -4.70
C THR A 689 -2.59 -30.84 -3.52
N ALA A 690 -1.79 -30.54 -2.51
CA ALA A 690 -1.62 -31.33 -1.30
C ALA A 690 -2.32 -30.67 -0.11
N PRO A 691 -3.26 -31.34 0.57
CA PRO A 691 -3.79 -30.90 1.84
C PRO A 691 -2.72 -31.08 2.94
N ILE A 692 -2.32 -30.00 3.56
CA ILE A 692 -1.34 -30.03 4.68
C ILE A 692 -2.08 -30.05 6.04
N GLY A 693 -3.35 -29.66 6.09
CA GLY A 693 -4.13 -29.59 7.33
C GLY A 693 -4.07 -28.20 7.98
N ASN A 694 -4.33 -28.11 9.28
CA ASN A 694 -4.39 -26.82 9.95
C ASN A 694 -2.99 -26.25 10.19
N SER A 695 -2.82 -24.97 9.92
CA SER A 695 -1.66 -24.19 10.38
C SER A 695 -1.94 -23.56 11.75
N ASN A 696 -1.07 -23.80 12.73
CA ASN A 696 -1.25 -23.39 14.13
C ASN A 696 -0.88 -21.91 14.32
N LEU A 697 -1.69 -21.01 13.76
CA LEU A 697 -1.44 -19.55 13.75
C LEU A 697 -2.08 -18.82 14.92
N LYS A 698 -3.02 -19.41 15.64
CA LYS A 698 -3.77 -18.75 16.71
C LYS A 698 -2.82 -18.06 17.69
N ASP A 699 -3.13 -16.79 18.02
CA ASP A 699 -2.39 -15.89 18.92
C ASP A 699 -1.02 -15.38 18.42
N TYR A 700 -0.50 -15.87 17.27
CA TYR A 700 0.62 -15.19 16.62
C TYR A 700 0.22 -13.78 16.20
N LYS A 701 1.21 -12.88 16.20
CA LYS A 701 0.99 -11.47 15.86
C LYS A 701 0.93 -11.29 14.34
N LEU A 702 -0.04 -10.49 13.89
CA LEU A 702 -0.08 -10.07 12.50
C LEU A 702 1.10 -9.14 12.23
N ALA A 703 1.83 -9.43 11.15
CA ALA A 703 2.91 -8.58 10.65
C ALA A 703 2.35 -7.35 9.91
N GLY A 704 3.21 -6.42 9.52
CA GLY A 704 2.84 -5.27 8.71
C GLY A 704 2.88 -3.95 9.45
N GLY A 705 3.99 -3.67 10.11
CA GLY A 705 4.26 -2.43 10.83
C GLY A 705 4.07 -2.54 12.34
N PRO A 706 4.41 -1.48 13.09
CA PRO A 706 4.34 -1.47 14.53
C PRO A 706 2.89 -1.53 15.03
N GLN A 707 2.61 -2.40 16.01
CA GLN A 707 1.30 -2.48 16.65
C GLN A 707 1.10 -1.38 17.70
N ARG A 708 2.17 -0.68 18.11
CA ARG A 708 2.12 0.45 19.02
C ARG A 708 2.98 1.59 18.51
N ALA A 709 2.42 2.78 18.49
CA ALA A 709 3.07 3.99 18.03
C ALA A 709 2.72 5.16 18.96
N TYR A 710 3.71 5.98 19.29
CA TYR A 710 3.56 7.13 20.16
C TYR A 710 4.24 8.32 19.52
N SER A 711 3.63 9.50 19.60
CA SER A 711 4.17 10.75 19.12
C SER A 711 3.98 11.86 20.15
N ILE A 712 5.01 12.64 20.33
CA ILE A 712 4.95 13.91 21.04
C ILE A 712 5.67 14.96 20.22
N GLY A 713 5.04 16.13 20.05
CA GLY A 713 5.61 17.21 19.28
C GLY A 713 5.18 18.57 19.78
N PHE A 714 5.95 19.56 19.41
CA PHE A 714 5.54 20.93 19.56
C PHE A 714 5.62 21.65 18.21
N GLU A 715 4.77 22.64 18.05
CA GLU A 715 4.74 23.52 16.90
C GLU A 715 4.79 24.97 17.39
N TYR A 716 5.68 25.76 16.79
CA TYR A 716 5.77 27.18 17.00
C TYR A 716 5.36 27.90 15.73
N ARG A 717 4.47 28.90 15.87
CA ARG A 717 4.01 29.77 14.79
C ARG A 717 4.28 31.24 15.18
N ASP A 718 5.01 31.90 14.31
CA ASP A 718 5.37 33.31 14.50
C ASP A 718 4.38 34.23 13.76
N PRO A 719 4.01 35.40 14.33
CA PRO A 719 3.18 36.39 13.64
C PRO A 719 3.73 36.88 12.28
N ASN A 720 5.04 36.72 12.02
CA ASN A 720 5.68 37.04 10.75
C ASN A 720 5.67 35.89 9.73
N TYR A 721 4.70 34.95 9.84
CA TYR A 721 4.45 33.87 8.90
C TYR A 721 5.61 32.85 8.73
N TRP A 722 6.44 32.65 9.77
CA TRP A 722 7.32 31.49 9.83
C TRP A 722 6.85 30.53 10.94
N TRP A 723 7.14 29.31 10.79
CA TRP A 723 6.75 28.28 11.74
C TRP A 723 7.75 27.14 11.75
N MET A 724 7.82 26.42 12.86
CA MET A 724 8.62 25.22 13.00
C MET A 724 7.93 24.22 13.90
N GLY A 725 8.20 22.93 13.67
CA GLY A 725 7.74 21.84 14.50
C GLY A 725 8.85 20.82 14.72
N LEU A 726 8.89 20.26 15.90
CA LEU A 726 9.75 19.12 16.25
C LEU A 726 8.87 18.02 16.82
N THR A 727 9.03 16.80 16.30
CA THR A 727 8.25 15.65 16.70
C THR A 727 9.17 14.50 17.03
N SER A 728 8.90 13.79 18.12
CA SER A 728 9.56 12.55 18.51
C SER A 728 8.54 11.41 18.46
N ASN A 729 8.83 10.38 17.67
CA ASN A 729 7.97 9.24 17.42
C ASN A 729 8.65 7.97 17.93
N PHE A 730 7.95 7.20 18.74
CA PHE A 730 8.44 5.94 19.28
C PHE A 730 7.55 4.78 18.84
N PHE A 731 8.18 3.72 18.34
CA PHE A 731 7.52 2.55 17.77
C PHE A 731 7.98 1.27 18.48
N THR A 732 7.01 0.39 18.71
CA THR A 732 7.27 -0.88 19.38
C THR A 732 6.29 -1.96 18.93
N ASN A 733 6.62 -3.22 19.19
CA ASN A 733 5.81 -4.38 18.84
C ASN A 733 5.64 -4.55 17.32
N THR A 734 6.73 -4.46 16.56
CA THR A 734 6.82 -4.85 15.16
C THR A 734 7.32 -6.30 15.09
N TYR A 735 6.70 -7.13 14.25
CA TYR A 735 6.95 -8.56 14.18
C TYR A 735 7.26 -9.00 12.75
N VAL A 736 8.10 -10.04 12.62
CA VAL A 736 8.31 -10.72 11.33
C VAL A 736 7.01 -11.42 10.89
N ASP A 737 6.78 -11.48 9.59
CA ASP A 737 5.71 -12.29 9.02
C ASP A 737 6.12 -13.76 9.07
N ILE A 738 5.28 -14.58 9.69
CA ILE A 738 5.58 -15.99 9.94
C ILE A 738 5.22 -16.85 8.73
N SER A 739 5.96 -17.94 8.52
CA SER A 739 5.61 -18.95 7.53
C SER A 739 4.50 -19.86 8.08
N PRO A 740 3.30 -19.87 7.49
CA PRO A 740 2.23 -20.80 7.86
C PRO A 740 2.61 -22.27 7.71
N LEU A 741 3.43 -22.58 6.71
CA LEU A 741 3.90 -23.94 6.43
C LEU A 741 4.69 -24.53 7.60
N THR A 742 5.59 -23.76 8.22
CA THR A 742 6.36 -24.22 9.39
C THR A 742 5.50 -24.39 10.65
N ARG A 743 4.30 -23.82 10.72
CA ARG A 743 3.33 -23.98 11.82
C ARG A 743 2.31 -25.05 11.57
N SER A 744 2.49 -25.85 10.52
CA SER A 744 1.61 -26.96 10.13
C SER A 744 2.20 -28.32 10.52
N GLN A 745 1.52 -29.39 10.15
CA GLN A 745 2.05 -30.75 10.33
C GLN A 745 3.31 -31.01 9.51
N ASN A 746 3.57 -30.25 8.43
CA ASN A 746 4.81 -30.35 7.64
C ASN A 746 6.06 -30.20 8.52
N PHE A 747 5.98 -29.44 9.59
CA PHE A 747 7.12 -29.15 10.43
C PHE A 747 7.69 -30.37 11.17
N TYR A 748 6.84 -31.30 11.60
CA TYR A 748 7.25 -32.46 12.39
C TYR A 748 7.21 -33.78 11.62
N LEU A 749 6.79 -33.80 10.35
CA LEU A 749 6.72 -34.97 9.51
C LEU A 749 7.93 -35.05 8.57
N ALA A 750 8.45 -36.25 8.39
CA ALA A 750 9.41 -36.57 7.33
C ALA A 750 8.67 -36.78 5.99
N GLN A 751 9.41 -36.90 4.90
CA GLN A 751 8.81 -37.11 3.55
C GLN A 751 7.93 -38.34 3.42
N ASP A 752 8.17 -39.38 4.22
CA ASP A 752 7.33 -40.57 4.29
C ASP A 752 6.02 -40.36 5.07
N GLY A 753 5.77 -39.15 5.58
CA GLY A 753 4.59 -38.78 6.36
C GLY A 753 4.61 -39.27 7.81
N LEU A 754 5.73 -39.81 8.29
CA LEU A 754 5.92 -40.23 9.69
C LEU A 754 6.58 -39.09 10.50
N PRO A 755 6.25 -38.95 11.80
CA PRO A 755 6.95 -37.99 12.65
C PRO A 755 8.45 -38.30 12.72
N PHE A 756 9.29 -37.25 12.71
CA PHE A 756 10.72 -37.41 12.96
C PHE A 756 10.96 -38.10 14.30
N SER A 757 11.77 -39.14 14.33
CA SER A 757 12.03 -39.96 15.50
C SER A 757 12.73 -39.20 16.65
N ASP A 758 13.44 -38.15 16.33
CA ASP A 758 14.18 -37.27 17.24
C ASP A 758 13.48 -35.93 17.47
N TYR A 759 12.23 -35.76 17.02
CA TYR A 759 11.46 -34.54 17.21
C TYR A 759 11.33 -34.17 18.68
N ASN A 760 11.79 -32.96 19.02
CA ASN A 760 11.72 -32.42 20.37
C ASN A 760 10.81 -31.19 20.39
N SER A 761 9.65 -31.32 21.02
CA SER A 761 8.64 -30.26 21.10
C SER A 761 9.11 -29.00 21.84
N SER A 762 10.12 -29.09 22.73
CA SER A 762 10.66 -27.93 23.42
C SER A 762 11.56 -27.12 22.47
N ILE A 763 12.45 -27.80 21.74
CA ILE A 763 13.30 -27.16 20.72
C ILE A 763 12.42 -26.59 19.61
N ALA A 764 11.43 -27.33 19.13
CA ALA A 764 10.49 -26.87 18.12
C ALA A 764 9.77 -25.56 18.51
N ARG A 765 9.36 -25.44 19.79
CA ARG A 765 8.73 -24.23 20.31
C ARG A 765 9.66 -23.03 20.30
N ASP A 766 10.94 -23.22 20.58
CA ASP A 766 11.95 -22.15 20.53
C ASP A 766 12.24 -21.74 19.07
N LEU A 767 12.34 -22.71 18.15
CA LEU A 767 12.55 -22.49 16.72
C LEU A 767 11.37 -21.71 16.08
N LEU A 768 10.15 -22.02 16.48
CA LEU A 768 8.93 -21.40 15.93
C LEU A 768 8.52 -20.11 16.63
N LYS A 769 9.34 -19.60 17.55
CA LYS A 769 9.08 -18.32 18.21
C LYS A 769 9.13 -17.17 17.19
N GLN A 770 8.06 -16.40 17.10
CA GLN A 770 8.00 -15.23 16.21
C GLN A 770 9.01 -14.17 16.63
N GLU A 771 9.85 -13.73 15.68
CA GLU A 771 10.79 -12.62 15.92
C GLU A 771 10.04 -11.32 16.14
N LYS A 772 10.39 -10.62 17.22
CA LYS A 772 9.98 -9.23 17.47
C LYS A 772 11.19 -8.34 17.15
N PHE A 773 10.99 -7.31 16.33
CA PHE A 773 12.04 -6.33 16.02
C PHE A 773 12.29 -5.40 17.21
N ASP A 774 13.47 -4.79 17.21
CA ASP A 774 13.87 -3.82 18.21
C ASP A 774 12.96 -2.60 18.19
N ASP A 775 12.68 -2.07 19.37
CA ASP A 775 11.95 -0.82 19.50
C ASP A 775 12.83 0.36 19.08
N TYR A 776 12.26 1.38 18.42
CA TYR A 776 13.04 2.49 17.90
C TYR A 776 12.34 3.84 18.03
N MET A 777 13.13 4.91 17.94
CA MET A 777 12.66 6.29 18.03
C MET A 777 13.12 7.10 16.81
N VAL A 778 12.21 7.83 16.18
CA VAL A 778 12.47 8.72 15.06
C VAL A 778 12.13 10.15 15.46
N VAL A 779 13.05 11.08 15.22
CA VAL A 779 12.85 12.49 15.50
C VAL A 779 12.82 13.27 14.19
N ASN A 780 11.77 14.08 13.99
CA ASN A 780 11.51 14.84 12.77
C ASN A 780 11.48 16.35 13.07
N LEU A 781 12.06 17.12 12.19
CA LEU A 781 12.03 18.58 12.19
C LEU A 781 11.36 19.08 10.92
N ILE A 782 10.39 19.99 11.08
CA ILE A 782 9.70 20.62 9.97
C ILE A 782 9.66 22.13 10.16
N GLY A 783 9.56 22.90 9.09
CA GLY A 783 9.39 24.33 9.17
C GLY A 783 9.20 25.00 7.83
N GLY A 784 8.74 26.23 7.86
CA GLY A 784 8.50 26.98 6.65
C GLY A 784 8.28 28.46 6.88
N LYS A 785 8.25 29.20 5.78
CA LYS A 785 7.94 30.62 5.77
C LYS A 785 7.19 31.01 4.51
N SER A 786 6.24 31.92 4.64
CA SER A 786 5.53 32.55 3.53
C SER A 786 5.75 34.05 3.52
N TRP A 787 5.77 34.64 2.34
CA TRP A 787 5.79 36.08 2.11
C TRP A 787 4.63 36.45 1.21
N LYS A 788 3.87 37.44 1.62
CA LYS A 788 2.86 38.06 0.75
C LYS A 788 3.50 39.31 0.12
N ILE A 789 3.44 39.39 -1.21
CA ILE A 789 3.96 40.52 -2.01
C ILE A 789 2.80 40.92 -2.94
N ASP A 790 2.12 42.02 -2.58
CA ASP A 790 0.86 42.45 -3.22
C ASP A 790 -0.18 41.30 -3.22
N ASP A 791 -0.57 40.82 -4.40
CA ASP A 791 -1.52 39.68 -4.58
C ASP A 791 -0.83 38.33 -4.72
N TYR A 792 0.49 38.29 -4.60
CA TYR A 792 1.28 37.06 -4.77
C TYR A 792 1.75 36.50 -3.43
N TYR A 793 1.88 35.18 -3.37
CA TYR A 793 2.51 34.49 -2.24
C TYR A 793 3.70 33.68 -2.72
N ILE A 794 4.84 33.87 -2.06
CA ILE A 794 6.02 33.02 -2.23
C ILE A 794 6.27 32.37 -0.88
N GLY A 795 6.57 31.09 -0.88
CA GLY A 795 6.90 30.42 0.35
C GLY A 795 7.74 29.17 0.14
N PHE A 796 8.25 28.69 1.26
CA PHE A 796 8.92 27.41 1.31
C PHE A 796 8.48 26.60 2.52
N PHE A 797 8.58 25.29 2.39
CA PHE A 797 8.42 24.29 3.42
C PHE A 797 9.60 23.33 3.34
N ALA A 798 10.16 22.98 4.48
CA ALA A 798 11.22 21.99 4.57
C ALA A 798 10.95 21.01 5.72
N SER A 799 11.26 19.73 5.51
CA SER A 799 11.30 18.74 6.56
C SER A 799 12.60 17.95 6.51
N ILE A 800 13.11 17.60 7.68
CA ILE A 800 14.20 16.64 7.86
C ILE A 800 13.67 15.56 8.79
N ASN A 801 13.52 14.38 8.26
CA ASN A 801 13.01 13.24 9.01
C ASN A 801 14.16 12.34 9.46
N ASN A 802 13.98 11.68 10.60
CA ASN A 802 14.97 10.82 11.21
C ASN A 802 16.33 11.54 11.37
N ILE A 803 16.32 12.69 12.05
CA ILE A 803 17.53 13.52 12.23
C ILE A 803 18.63 12.81 13.03
N LEU A 804 18.28 11.75 13.78
CA LEU A 804 19.22 10.92 14.55
C LEU A 804 19.82 9.79 13.70
N ASN A 805 19.43 9.66 12.44
CA ASN A 805 19.82 8.60 11.52
C ASN A 805 19.68 7.20 12.12
N GLN A 806 18.57 6.95 12.83
CA GLN A 806 18.27 5.65 13.41
C GLN A 806 17.99 4.64 12.30
N GLU A 807 18.70 3.52 12.30
CA GLU A 807 18.38 2.36 11.47
C GLU A 807 17.34 1.49 12.18
N TYR A 808 16.33 1.05 11.45
CA TYR A 808 15.24 0.24 12.01
C TYR A 808 14.59 -0.64 10.93
N LYS A 809 14.13 -1.83 11.35
CA LYS A 809 13.37 -2.74 10.49
C LYS A 809 11.91 -2.30 10.44
N THR A 810 11.36 -2.18 9.25
CA THR A 810 9.95 -1.82 9.03
C THR A 810 9.06 -3.03 8.83
N GLY A 811 9.63 -4.15 8.39
CA GLY A 811 8.96 -5.40 8.14
C GLY A 811 9.97 -6.50 7.80
N GLY A 812 9.47 -7.69 7.57
CA GLY A 812 10.24 -8.84 7.16
C GLY A 812 9.38 -10.09 7.17
N PHE A 813 9.87 -11.16 6.57
CA PHE A 813 9.16 -12.44 6.51
C PHE A 813 10.13 -13.62 6.64
N GLU A 814 9.65 -14.71 7.22
CA GLU A 814 10.35 -15.99 7.25
C GLU A 814 10.36 -16.60 5.85
N GLN A 815 11.46 -17.25 5.47
CA GLN A 815 11.55 -17.95 4.20
C GLN A 815 10.96 -19.37 4.32
N GLY A 816 10.28 -19.86 3.28
CA GLY A 816 9.74 -21.22 3.22
C GLY A 816 10.78 -22.30 2.94
N ARG A 817 12.06 -21.93 2.82
CA ARG A 817 13.17 -22.84 2.49
C ARG A 817 13.65 -23.71 3.65
N ASN A 818 13.12 -23.49 4.85
CA ASN A 818 13.37 -24.26 6.07
C ASN A 818 12.03 -24.83 6.57
N ALA A 819 11.32 -25.58 5.74
CA ALA A 819 9.92 -25.93 6.00
C ALA A 819 9.71 -26.99 7.08
N ASN A 820 10.73 -27.75 7.45
CA ASN A 820 10.63 -28.79 8.46
C ASN A 820 11.60 -28.60 9.64
N TYR A 821 11.43 -29.43 10.67
CA TYR A 821 12.16 -29.36 11.94
C TYR A 821 13.67 -29.52 11.77
N HIS A 822 14.12 -30.48 10.94
CA HIS A 822 15.55 -30.75 10.75
C HIS A 822 16.23 -29.61 10.00
N GLU A 823 15.65 -29.15 8.90
CA GLU A 823 16.23 -28.08 8.08
C GLU A 823 16.30 -26.77 8.86
N LEU A 824 15.24 -26.42 9.62
CA LEU A 824 15.25 -25.21 10.42
C LEU A 824 16.24 -25.30 11.58
N LEU A 825 16.33 -26.46 12.25
CA LEU A 825 17.29 -26.70 13.34
C LEU A 825 18.73 -26.62 12.84
N GLU A 826 19.01 -27.21 11.68
CA GLU A 826 20.33 -27.16 11.04
C GLU A 826 20.71 -25.73 10.69
N ASP A 827 19.84 -25.00 9.97
CA ASP A 827 20.09 -23.62 9.58
C ASP A 827 20.32 -22.68 10.77
N VAL A 828 19.56 -22.86 11.86
CA VAL A 828 19.73 -22.06 13.09
C VAL A 828 21.03 -22.37 13.81
N ASN A 829 21.53 -23.61 13.72
CA ASN A 829 22.79 -24.03 14.34
C ASN A 829 24.03 -23.69 13.49
N ASN A 830 23.86 -23.32 12.23
CA ASN A 830 24.98 -22.88 11.38
C ASN A 830 25.60 -21.57 11.93
N PRO A 831 26.89 -21.34 11.72
CA PRO A 831 27.58 -20.11 12.13
C PRO A 831 26.89 -18.83 11.59
N LYS A 832 26.32 -18.92 10.40
CA LYS A 832 25.42 -17.94 9.79
C LYS A 832 24.26 -18.69 9.11
N ARG A 833 23.04 -18.20 9.29
CA ARG A 833 21.86 -18.77 8.68
C ARG A 833 21.87 -18.52 7.16
N VAL A 834 21.66 -19.58 6.38
CA VAL A 834 21.52 -19.51 4.91
C VAL A 834 20.15 -18.95 4.54
N PHE A 835 19.11 -19.42 5.21
CA PHE A 835 17.73 -19.04 4.96
C PHE A 835 17.07 -18.29 6.12
N GLY A 836 17.83 -17.39 6.76
CA GLY A 836 17.30 -16.48 7.76
C GLY A 836 16.17 -15.59 7.17
N PRO A 837 15.34 -14.95 8.01
CA PRO A 837 14.30 -14.04 7.53
C PRO A 837 14.85 -12.93 6.64
N LYS A 838 14.07 -12.50 5.68
CA LYS A 838 14.36 -11.30 4.86
C LYS A 838 13.67 -10.09 5.46
N TYR A 839 14.34 -8.94 5.44
CA TYR A 839 13.88 -7.72 6.09
C TYR A 839 13.80 -6.54 5.14
N TRP A 840 12.95 -5.58 5.47
CA TRP A 840 12.98 -4.22 4.94
C TRP A 840 13.45 -3.27 6.03
N TYR A 841 14.32 -2.34 5.65
CA TYR A 841 14.76 -1.27 6.53
C TYR A 841 14.08 0.04 6.19
N GLY A 842 13.80 0.84 7.23
CA GLY A 842 13.32 2.19 7.08
C GLY A 842 14.42 3.12 6.55
N ARG A 843 14.00 4.31 6.13
CA ARG A 843 14.94 5.32 5.64
C ARG A 843 15.70 5.92 6.81
N GLY A 844 17.01 6.10 6.65
CA GLY A 844 17.82 6.94 7.52
C GLY A 844 17.41 8.42 7.41
N THR A 845 18.33 9.33 7.70
CA THR A 845 18.06 10.76 7.57
C THR A 845 17.67 11.12 6.15
N ASN A 846 16.47 11.69 6.01
CA ASN A 846 15.94 12.11 4.73
C ASN A 846 15.32 13.50 4.82
N TYR A 847 15.27 14.20 3.67
CA TYR A 847 14.75 15.56 3.59
C TYR A 847 13.67 15.69 2.52
N PHE A 848 12.86 16.72 2.68
CA PHE A 848 11.94 17.21 1.68
C PHE A 848 11.92 18.72 1.73
N LEU A 849 12.16 19.37 0.59
CA LEU A 849 12.09 20.83 0.41
C LEU A 849 11.03 21.15 -0.63
N ASN A 850 10.17 22.11 -0.34
CA ASN A 850 9.12 22.56 -1.25
C ASN A 850 9.15 24.09 -1.35
N LEU A 851 9.24 24.60 -2.55
CA LEU A 851 9.13 26.01 -2.89
C LEU A 851 7.84 26.24 -3.68
N TYR A 852 7.09 27.28 -3.37
CA TYR A 852 5.87 27.56 -4.12
C TYR A 852 5.70 29.05 -4.39
N PHE A 853 5.07 29.33 -5.52
CA PHE A 853 4.59 30.62 -5.95
C PHE A 853 3.10 30.51 -6.27
N ARG A 854 2.29 31.40 -5.66
CA ARG A 854 0.83 31.47 -5.88
C ARG A 854 0.46 32.88 -6.37
N PHE A 855 -0.40 32.94 -7.38
CA PHE A 855 -0.86 34.17 -8.04
C PHE A 855 -2.33 34.14 -8.39
#